data_90c953be293d4bde38248ea1c623fff8
#
_entry.id   90c953be293d4bde38248ea1c623fff8
#
_cell.length_a   1.000
_cell.length_b   1.000
_cell.length_c   1.000
_cell.angle_alpha   90.00
_cell.angle_beta   90.00
_cell.angle_gamma   90.00
#
_symmetry.space_group_name_H-M   'P 1'
#
loop_
_entity.id
_entity.type
_entity.pdbx_description
1 polymer ?
#
loop_
_entity_poly.entity_id
_entity_poly.type
_entity_poly.pdbx_seq_one_letter_code
_entity_poly.pdbx_strand_id
1 'polypeptide(L)'
;MITVIFMRDSAVHIYDDGIIFLAVGGDLMKKLWILLLSVFILSFAILGWVGTEIFRQAPPIPREVVATDGTVLIPAEQISDGQNVWQAMGGMQIGSIWGHGSYVAPDWTADYLHREALFILNDWSGGQYGKDGGTLSGEQKAVLLQHLQTLMRTNTYEETSGRLIVDPVRARAFEDNLKHYTDVFTDGSKDYAIQKGAQADPVKLRQLVSFYFWTAWASAANRPNNTISYTSNFPSEPMVGNYPTSSSIVWTGVSVILLIASIGAMVWFYAGWRKETDESDTPDEDPLVGATLTPSQKATVKYFLVVSLLFLLQIVMGVITAHYGVEGGGLYGIPLDQVLPYVVTRTWHTQLGIFWIATAWLAAGLYIAPYICGYEPKFQRLGVNILFGALLLVVLGSMAGQWMSVMHKLGNGDLWFWFGHQGYEYVDLGRVWQAALFIGLLLWLFLIGRSAIAALKEKTNNRSLILLYLGTTAGIALFYAPGLFWGMRSHLTVVEYWRWWVVHLWVEGFFEVFATVVIAFLFARLRVIRADHAAYAALLSGAIYLSGGIIGTLHHLYFAGTPTVALAFGSVFSALEIVPLVFVGYEAIENIRHSKARPWLAQYKWVVYFFVAVAFWNLIGAGVFGFMINPPIALYYMQGLNTTAVHAHGALYGVYGTLGLALTLFCLRAMQPERKWNTKLLAFSFWAINIGMLMEIFFSLLPIGLLQTYQSISVGYWSARSPEFMQTALMQNLRWMRMLGDTVFAIGALAWVWFAIKLMITPGKRHPAPIIDPVA
;
A
#
# COMPACT_ATOMS: atom_id res chain seq x y z
N MET A 1 -12.90 -6.64 24.31
CA MET A 1 -14.07 -7.06 25.09
C MET A 1 -14.35 -8.57 24.98
N ILE A 2 -14.36 -9.17 23.79
CA ILE A 2 -14.54 -10.64 23.63
C ILE A 2 -13.40 -11.43 24.27
N THR A 3 -12.15 -10.98 24.19
CA THR A 3 -10.98 -11.64 24.79
C THR A 3 -11.04 -11.66 26.34
N VAL A 4 -11.59 -10.61 26.96
CA VAL A 4 -11.74 -10.48 28.42
C VAL A 4 -12.77 -11.48 29.00
N ILE A 5 -13.83 -11.80 28.24
CA ILE A 5 -14.88 -12.71 28.69
C ILE A 5 -14.37 -14.18 28.71
N PHE A 6 -13.52 -14.56 27.76
CA PHE A 6 -12.97 -15.93 27.69
C PHE A 6 -11.89 -16.24 28.71
N MET A 7 -11.25 -15.22 29.32
CA MET A 7 -10.13 -15.43 30.25
C MET A 7 -10.53 -15.36 31.72
N ARG A 8 -11.74 -14.91 32.06
CA ARG A 8 -12.21 -14.79 33.44
C ARG A 8 -12.43 -16.15 34.14
N ASP A 9 -12.71 -17.19 33.38
CA ASP A 9 -12.91 -18.56 33.92
C ASP A 9 -11.61 -19.34 34.11
N SER A 10 -10.45 -18.73 33.86
CA SER A 10 -9.12 -19.32 34.05
C SER A 10 -8.41 -18.78 35.31
N ALA A 11 -9.16 -18.26 36.29
CA ALA A 11 -8.60 -17.96 37.61
C ALA A 11 -8.28 -19.28 38.32
N VAL A 12 -7.09 -19.79 38.07
CA VAL A 12 -6.58 -21.02 38.66
C VAL A 12 -5.95 -20.72 40.02
N HIS A 13 -6.36 -21.45 41.02
CA HIS A 13 -5.70 -21.55 42.28
C HIS A 13 -4.25 -21.96 42.10
N ILE A 14 -3.32 -21.23 42.73
CA ILE A 14 -1.90 -21.55 42.81
C ILE A 14 -1.76 -22.70 43.77
N TYR A 15 -1.38 -23.88 43.28
CA TYR A 15 -0.77 -24.92 44.06
C TYR A 15 0.51 -25.38 43.35
N ASP A 16 1.56 -25.47 44.15
CA ASP A 16 2.89 -26.05 43.81
C ASP A 16 2.74 -27.46 43.25
N ASP A 17 2.88 -27.61 41.93
CA ASP A 17 3.41 -28.84 41.31
C ASP A 17 3.36 -28.71 39.76
N GLY A 18 4.50 -28.96 39.14
CA GLY A 18 4.82 -28.73 37.73
C GLY A 18 4.10 -29.59 36.67
N ILE A 19 2.98 -30.26 37.00
CA ILE A 19 2.24 -31.16 36.09
C ILE A 19 1.00 -30.51 35.48
N ILE A 20 0.47 -29.42 36.05
CA ILE A 20 -0.79 -28.77 35.58
C ILE A 20 -0.59 -27.84 34.38
N PHE A 21 0.63 -27.40 34.10
CA PHE A 21 0.93 -26.44 33.00
C PHE A 21 0.73 -27.00 31.59
N LEU A 22 0.88 -28.31 31.39
CA LEU A 22 0.73 -28.94 30.07
C LEU A 22 -0.74 -29.07 29.62
N ALA A 23 -1.70 -29.18 30.52
CA ALA A 23 -3.12 -29.30 30.21
C ALA A 23 -3.77 -27.93 29.90
N VAL A 24 -3.33 -26.88 30.57
CA VAL A 24 -3.82 -25.52 30.38
C VAL A 24 -3.34 -24.94 29.04
N GLY A 25 -2.12 -25.22 28.60
CA GLY A 25 -1.57 -24.74 27.32
C GLY A 25 -2.32 -25.26 26.09
N GLY A 26 -2.79 -26.52 26.12
CA GLY A 26 -3.52 -27.09 24.98
C GLY A 26 -4.91 -26.50 24.77
N ASP A 27 -5.63 -26.16 25.81
CA ASP A 27 -6.97 -25.56 25.73
C ASP A 27 -6.92 -24.08 25.27
N LEU A 28 -5.93 -23.34 25.76
CA LEU A 28 -5.71 -21.94 25.36
C LEU A 28 -5.32 -21.84 23.88
N MET A 29 -4.44 -22.72 23.40
CA MET A 29 -4.06 -22.77 21.99
C MET A 29 -5.27 -23.06 21.07
N LYS A 30 -6.16 -23.97 21.47
CA LYS A 30 -7.42 -24.21 20.73
C LYS A 30 -8.33 -22.98 20.72
N LYS A 31 -8.46 -22.26 21.83
CA LYS A 31 -9.26 -21.03 21.93
C LYS A 31 -8.72 -19.94 21.00
N LEU A 32 -7.41 -19.79 20.90
CA LEU A 32 -6.79 -18.84 19.97
C LEU A 32 -7.02 -19.20 18.49
N TRP A 33 -6.95 -20.48 18.13
CA TRP A 33 -7.29 -20.94 16.80
C TRP A 33 -8.76 -20.68 16.45
N ILE A 34 -9.67 -20.93 17.40
CA ILE A 34 -11.10 -20.63 17.23
C ILE A 34 -11.31 -19.12 17.06
N LEU A 35 -10.63 -18.30 17.88
CA LEU A 35 -10.69 -16.84 17.76
C LEU A 35 -10.21 -16.38 16.37
N LEU A 36 -9.02 -16.82 15.93
CA LEU A 36 -8.46 -16.47 14.63
C LEU A 36 -9.41 -16.85 13.47
N LEU A 37 -9.92 -18.07 13.48
CA LEU A 37 -10.84 -18.55 12.43
C LEU A 37 -12.18 -17.80 12.47
N SER A 38 -12.70 -17.48 13.66
CA SER A 38 -13.94 -16.72 13.81
C SER A 38 -13.78 -15.28 13.28
N VAL A 39 -12.68 -14.62 13.64
CA VAL A 39 -12.31 -13.29 13.11
C VAL A 39 -12.22 -13.35 11.59
N PHE A 40 -11.52 -14.32 11.04
CA PHE A 40 -11.35 -14.48 9.61
C PHE A 40 -12.70 -14.63 8.89
N ILE A 41 -13.53 -15.60 9.30
CA ILE A 41 -14.82 -15.87 8.66
C ILE A 41 -15.75 -14.66 8.75
N LEU A 42 -15.87 -14.06 9.95
CA LEU A 42 -16.77 -12.92 10.15
C LEU A 42 -16.32 -11.70 9.35
N SER A 43 -15.03 -11.39 9.35
CA SER A 43 -14.48 -10.24 8.63
C SER A 43 -14.66 -10.38 7.12
N PHE A 44 -14.44 -11.56 6.56
CA PHE A 44 -14.67 -11.80 5.13
C PHE A 44 -16.16 -11.83 4.76
N ALA A 45 -17.03 -12.28 5.65
CA ALA A 45 -18.48 -12.18 5.44
C ALA A 45 -18.94 -10.71 5.36
N ILE A 46 -18.43 -9.86 6.28
CA ILE A 46 -18.70 -8.42 6.26
C ILE A 46 -18.12 -7.77 5.00
N LEU A 47 -16.86 -8.06 4.67
CA LEU A 47 -16.20 -7.48 3.50
C LEU A 47 -16.92 -7.88 2.20
N GLY A 48 -17.36 -9.13 2.07
CA GLY A 48 -18.15 -9.60 0.93
C GLY A 48 -19.53 -8.94 0.84
N TRP A 49 -20.21 -8.76 1.97
CA TRP A 49 -21.48 -8.02 2.01
C TRP A 49 -21.29 -6.56 1.58
N VAL A 50 -20.30 -5.85 2.15
CA VAL A 50 -19.99 -4.47 1.74
C VAL A 50 -19.61 -4.42 0.26
N GLY A 51 -18.86 -5.39 -0.25
CA GLY A 51 -18.54 -5.51 -1.68
C GLY A 51 -19.79 -5.60 -2.56
N THR A 52 -20.81 -6.36 -2.12
CA THR A 52 -22.10 -6.42 -2.82
C THR A 52 -22.79 -5.06 -2.85
N GLU A 53 -22.78 -4.32 -1.73
CA GLU A 53 -23.36 -2.97 -1.67
C GLU A 53 -22.56 -1.96 -2.53
N ILE A 54 -21.23 -2.09 -2.59
CA ILE A 54 -20.38 -1.28 -3.47
C ILE A 54 -20.77 -1.51 -4.93
N PHE A 55 -20.92 -2.76 -5.35
CA PHE A 55 -21.35 -3.08 -6.71
C PHE A 55 -22.73 -2.52 -7.04
N ARG A 56 -23.70 -2.63 -6.13
CA ARG A 56 -25.07 -2.16 -6.34
C ARG A 56 -25.22 -0.65 -6.36
N GLN A 57 -24.37 0.08 -5.62
CA GLN A 57 -24.47 1.51 -5.42
C GLN A 57 -23.37 2.31 -6.11
N ALA A 58 -22.57 1.69 -6.98
CA ALA A 58 -21.59 2.37 -7.81
C ALA A 58 -22.27 3.46 -8.68
N PRO A 59 -21.58 4.58 -8.97
CA PRO A 59 -22.14 5.62 -9.83
C PRO A 59 -22.44 5.05 -11.23
N PRO A 60 -23.61 5.26 -11.81
CA PRO A 60 -23.92 4.71 -13.14
C PRO A 60 -22.99 5.32 -14.20
N ILE A 61 -22.54 4.50 -15.15
CA ILE A 61 -21.91 5.00 -16.38
C ILE A 61 -23.03 5.23 -17.39
N PRO A 62 -23.33 6.49 -17.77
CA PRO A 62 -24.36 6.78 -18.74
C PRO A 62 -24.08 6.12 -20.10
N ARG A 63 -25.12 5.57 -20.70
CA ARG A 63 -25.05 5.08 -22.08
C ARG A 63 -24.71 6.21 -23.03
N GLU A 64 -25.30 7.39 -22.83
CA GLU A 64 -24.98 8.60 -23.55
C GLU A 64 -25.27 9.84 -22.67
N VAL A 65 -24.58 10.93 -22.94
CA VAL A 65 -24.83 12.22 -22.31
C VAL A 65 -25.41 13.15 -23.38
N VAL A 66 -26.59 13.70 -23.09
CA VAL A 66 -27.36 14.50 -24.07
C VAL A 66 -27.72 15.84 -23.42
N ALA A 67 -27.50 16.92 -24.14
CA ALA A 67 -27.97 18.22 -23.68
C ALA A 67 -29.48 18.36 -23.88
N THR A 68 -30.13 19.26 -23.11
CA THR A 68 -31.59 19.48 -23.17
C THR A 68 -32.07 19.96 -24.54
N ASP A 69 -31.18 20.49 -25.40
CA ASP A 69 -31.47 20.85 -26.79
C ASP A 69 -31.42 19.66 -27.77
N GLY A 70 -31.14 18.46 -27.28
CA GLY A 70 -31.03 17.23 -28.05
C GLY A 70 -29.65 16.94 -28.64
N THR A 71 -28.64 17.79 -28.37
CA THR A 71 -27.25 17.55 -28.81
C THR A 71 -26.64 16.41 -28.02
N VAL A 72 -26.12 15.37 -28.70
CA VAL A 72 -25.37 14.29 -28.08
C VAL A 72 -23.94 14.77 -27.77
N LEU A 73 -23.63 14.97 -26.49
CA LEU A 73 -22.33 15.44 -26.04
C LEU A 73 -21.31 14.29 -25.97
N ILE A 74 -21.70 13.19 -25.34
CA ILE A 74 -20.88 11.98 -25.17
C ILE A 74 -21.71 10.78 -25.67
N PRO A 75 -21.30 10.15 -26.77
CA PRO A 75 -21.98 8.96 -27.29
C PRO A 75 -21.69 7.72 -26.45
N ALA A 76 -22.42 6.65 -26.75
CA ALA A 76 -22.29 5.36 -26.09
C ALA A 76 -20.84 4.85 -26.06
N GLU A 77 -20.47 4.17 -24.98
CA GLU A 77 -19.15 3.56 -24.72
C GLU A 77 -17.98 4.56 -24.54
N GLN A 78 -18.13 5.84 -24.90
CA GLN A 78 -17.03 6.81 -24.92
C GLN A 78 -16.41 7.05 -23.53
N ILE A 79 -17.20 6.97 -22.44
CA ILE A 79 -16.69 7.10 -21.07
C ILE A 79 -15.82 5.90 -20.72
N SER A 80 -16.26 4.69 -21.05
CA SER A 80 -15.49 3.45 -20.80
C SER A 80 -14.23 3.38 -21.66
N ASP A 81 -14.31 3.82 -22.91
CA ASP A 81 -13.14 3.94 -23.78
C ASP A 81 -12.16 4.98 -23.24
N GLY A 82 -12.65 6.08 -22.67
CA GLY A 82 -11.84 7.08 -22.00
C GLY A 82 -11.11 6.56 -20.77
N GLN A 83 -11.75 5.70 -19.97
CA GLN A 83 -11.08 4.98 -18.88
C GLN A 83 -9.94 4.12 -19.42
N ASN A 84 -10.12 3.43 -20.54
CA ASN A 84 -9.07 2.63 -21.18
C ASN A 84 -7.90 3.49 -21.69
N VAL A 85 -8.19 4.65 -22.29
CA VAL A 85 -7.16 5.62 -22.71
C VAL A 85 -6.34 6.07 -21.51
N TRP A 86 -7.01 6.48 -20.43
CA TRP A 86 -6.36 6.87 -19.18
C TRP A 86 -5.45 5.76 -18.63
N GLN A 87 -5.93 4.51 -18.59
CA GLN A 87 -5.14 3.36 -18.13
C GLN A 87 -3.89 3.14 -18.99
N ALA A 88 -4.05 3.14 -20.32
CA ALA A 88 -2.96 2.91 -21.26
C ALA A 88 -1.83 3.96 -21.17
N MET A 89 -2.18 5.20 -20.80
CA MET A 89 -1.23 6.30 -20.56
C MET A 89 -0.54 6.22 -19.21
N GLY A 90 -0.89 5.23 -18.35
CA GLY A 90 -0.36 5.05 -17.01
C GLY A 90 -1.36 5.34 -15.89
N GLY A 91 -2.57 5.73 -16.20
CA GLY A 91 -3.69 5.83 -15.27
C GLY A 91 -3.39 6.68 -14.05
N MET A 92 -3.45 6.09 -12.86
CA MET A 92 -3.15 6.75 -11.59
C MET A 92 -1.71 7.27 -11.49
N GLN A 93 -0.81 6.83 -12.35
CA GLN A 93 0.58 7.30 -12.33
C GLN A 93 0.76 8.65 -13.04
N ILE A 94 -0.16 9.04 -13.93
CA ILE A 94 -0.10 10.33 -14.64
C ILE A 94 -0.84 11.45 -13.90
N GLY A 95 -1.64 11.13 -12.91
CA GLY A 95 -2.44 12.02 -12.08
C GLY A 95 -3.37 11.19 -11.22
N SER A 96 -4.19 11.77 -10.35
CA SER A 96 -5.14 11.00 -9.57
C SER A 96 -6.58 11.12 -10.11
N ILE A 97 -7.39 10.14 -9.74
CA ILE A 97 -8.85 10.15 -9.86
C ILE A 97 -9.41 9.84 -8.47
N TRP A 98 -10.32 10.66 -7.98
CA TRP A 98 -10.91 10.56 -6.66
C TRP A 98 -9.85 10.45 -5.54
N GLY A 99 -8.73 11.18 -5.70
CA GLY A 99 -7.63 11.20 -4.76
C GLY A 99 -6.67 10.01 -4.83
N HIS A 100 -6.88 9.01 -5.70
CA HIS A 100 -5.98 7.89 -5.88
C HIS A 100 -5.06 8.09 -7.07
N GLY A 101 -3.75 8.15 -6.82
CA GLY A 101 -2.72 8.27 -7.84
C GLY A 101 -1.56 9.19 -7.49
N SER A 102 -0.86 9.67 -8.51
CA SER A 102 0.34 10.50 -8.38
C SER A 102 0.03 11.92 -7.87
N TYR A 103 1.06 12.59 -7.33
CA TYR A 103 0.90 13.87 -6.61
C TYR A 103 1.41 15.10 -7.38
N VAL A 104 2.08 14.94 -8.53
CA VAL A 104 2.66 16.06 -9.29
C VAL A 104 1.63 16.67 -10.22
N ALA A 105 0.98 15.86 -11.05
CA ALA A 105 -0.15 16.29 -11.85
C ALA A 105 -1.42 16.43 -10.98
N PRO A 106 -2.48 17.12 -11.44
CA PRO A 106 -3.72 17.30 -10.69
C PRO A 106 -4.42 15.98 -10.33
N ASP A 107 -5.37 16.06 -9.41
CA ASP A 107 -6.51 15.16 -9.44
C ASP A 107 -7.42 15.56 -10.58
N TRP A 108 -7.54 14.73 -11.59
CA TRP A 108 -8.28 15.07 -12.82
C TRP A 108 -9.77 15.27 -12.56
N THR A 109 -10.33 14.65 -11.51
CA THR A 109 -11.69 14.90 -11.06
C THR A 109 -11.84 16.31 -10.51
N ALA A 110 -10.93 16.71 -9.61
CA ALA A 110 -10.98 18.01 -8.96
C ALA A 110 -10.69 19.14 -9.92
N ASP A 111 -9.70 18.97 -10.79
CA ASP A 111 -9.34 19.98 -11.80
C ASP A 111 -10.47 20.16 -12.83
N TYR A 112 -11.04 19.07 -13.34
CA TYR A 112 -12.18 19.14 -14.25
C TYR A 112 -13.39 19.81 -13.60
N LEU A 113 -13.75 19.39 -12.38
CA LEU A 113 -14.90 19.93 -11.66
C LEU A 113 -14.77 21.43 -11.40
N HIS A 114 -13.59 21.87 -10.98
CA HIS A 114 -13.30 23.28 -10.74
C HIS A 114 -13.39 24.11 -12.03
N ARG A 115 -12.78 23.64 -13.12
CA ARG A 115 -12.82 24.31 -14.43
C ARG A 115 -14.24 24.41 -14.99
N GLU A 116 -15.02 23.33 -14.92
CA GLU A 116 -16.41 23.31 -15.32
C GLU A 116 -17.22 24.34 -14.52
N ALA A 117 -17.07 24.36 -13.20
CA ALA A 117 -17.77 25.30 -12.33
C ALA A 117 -17.40 26.76 -12.63
N LEU A 118 -16.11 27.03 -12.82
CA LEU A 118 -15.60 28.35 -13.11
C LEU A 118 -16.10 28.85 -14.50
N PHE A 119 -16.06 27.98 -15.51
CA PHE A 119 -16.58 28.30 -16.86
C PHE A 119 -18.05 28.68 -16.78
N ILE A 120 -18.88 27.88 -16.08
CA ILE A 120 -20.33 28.14 -15.98
C ILE A 120 -20.61 29.48 -15.29
N LEU A 121 -19.89 29.76 -14.17
CA LEU A 121 -20.03 31.03 -13.47
C LEU A 121 -19.66 32.24 -14.36
N ASN A 122 -18.60 32.13 -15.13
CA ASN A 122 -18.16 33.21 -16.04
C ASN A 122 -19.12 33.38 -17.21
N ASP A 123 -19.62 32.28 -17.81
CA ASP A 123 -20.64 32.32 -18.88
C ASP A 123 -21.92 33.03 -18.42
N TRP A 124 -22.42 32.68 -17.23
CA TRP A 124 -23.60 33.32 -16.65
C TRP A 124 -23.38 34.79 -16.26
N SER A 125 -22.20 35.07 -15.66
CA SER A 125 -21.81 36.43 -15.28
C SER A 125 -21.79 37.38 -16.51
N GLY A 126 -21.17 36.91 -17.59
CA GLY A 126 -21.15 37.63 -18.87
C GLY A 126 -22.54 37.84 -19.46
N GLY A 127 -23.36 36.77 -19.49
CA GLY A 127 -24.71 36.80 -20.04
C GLY A 127 -25.71 37.61 -19.24
N GLN A 128 -25.69 37.55 -17.89
CA GLN A 128 -26.69 38.21 -17.05
C GLN A 128 -26.28 39.61 -16.59
N TYR A 129 -25.00 39.85 -16.36
CA TYR A 129 -24.53 41.11 -15.79
C TYR A 129 -23.56 41.90 -16.70
N GLY A 130 -23.15 41.32 -17.86
CA GLY A 130 -22.16 41.94 -18.74
C GLY A 130 -20.79 42.14 -18.07
N LYS A 131 -20.45 41.30 -17.04
CA LYS A 131 -19.26 41.45 -16.21
C LYS A 131 -18.52 40.14 -16.14
N ASP A 132 -17.22 40.22 -15.90
CA ASP A 132 -16.41 39.05 -15.52
C ASP A 132 -16.80 38.59 -14.10
N GLY A 133 -16.82 37.29 -13.87
CA GLY A 133 -17.18 36.68 -12.59
C GLY A 133 -16.39 37.22 -11.38
N GLY A 134 -15.14 37.65 -11.60
CA GLY A 134 -14.30 38.26 -10.58
C GLY A 134 -14.74 39.69 -10.17
N THR A 135 -15.57 40.37 -10.95
CA THR A 135 -16.01 41.75 -10.74
C THR A 135 -17.46 41.88 -10.22
N LEU A 136 -18.09 40.74 -9.92
CA LEU A 136 -19.48 40.71 -9.39
C LEU A 136 -19.54 41.24 -7.94
N SER A 137 -20.70 41.87 -7.60
CA SER A 137 -20.99 42.12 -6.16
C SER A 137 -21.15 40.81 -5.39
N GLY A 138 -20.98 40.86 -4.07
CA GLY A 138 -21.17 39.69 -3.21
C GLY A 138 -22.56 39.04 -3.38
N GLU A 139 -23.62 39.84 -3.53
CA GLU A 139 -25.00 39.36 -3.76
C GLU A 139 -25.14 38.67 -5.12
N GLN A 140 -24.64 39.30 -6.21
CA GLN A 140 -24.66 38.71 -7.56
C GLN A 140 -23.92 37.36 -7.56
N LYS A 141 -22.74 37.32 -6.97
CA LYS A 141 -21.95 36.08 -6.86
C LYS A 141 -22.68 34.99 -6.07
N ALA A 142 -23.32 35.32 -4.93
CA ALA A 142 -24.08 34.39 -4.13
C ALA A 142 -25.25 33.76 -4.89
N VAL A 143 -25.99 34.55 -5.67
CA VAL A 143 -27.11 34.06 -6.51
C VAL A 143 -26.61 33.09 -7.57
N LEU A 144 -25.52 33.42 -8.30
CA LEU A 144 -24.97 32.54 -9.30
C LEU A 144 -24.39 31.25 -8.70
N LEU A 145 -23.72 31.34 -7.54
CA LEU A 145 -23.22 30.16 -6.83
C LEU A 145 -24.34 29.22 -6.40
N GLN A 146 -25.44 29.75 -5.86
CA GLN A 146 -26.61 28.94 -5.48
C GLN A 146 -27.21 28.23 -6.72
N HIS A 147 -27.30 28.92 -7.82
CA HIS A 147 -27.78 28.35 -9.09
C HIS A 147 -26.83 27.26 -9.60
N LEU A 148 -25.50 27.50 -9.57
CA LEU A 148 -24.48 26.53 -9.94
C LEU A 148 -24.56 25.27 -9.07
N GLN A 149 -24.66 25.44 -7.75
CA GLN A 149 -24.81 24.31 -6.82
C GLN A 149 -26.06 23.49 -7.14
N THR A 150 -27.17 24.14 -7.42
CA THR A 150 -28.40 23.45 -7.82
C THR A 150 -28.21 22.66 -9.11
N LEU A 151 -27.60 23.29 -10.14
CA LEU A 151 -27.32 22.62 -11.42
C LEU A 151 -26.42 21.41 -11.27
N MET A 152 -25.32 21.56 -10.55
CA MET A 152 -24.28 20.51 -10.46
C MET A 152 -24.72 19.34 -9.54
N ARG A 153 -25.52 19.62 -8.51
CA ARG A 153 -25.96 18.60 -7.56
C ARG A 153 -27.23 17.86 -7.98
N THR A 154 -28.02 18.43 -8.88
CA THR A 154 -29.21 17.75 -9.41
C THR A 154 -28.81 16.56 -10.26
N ASN A 155 -29.24 15.36 -9.84
CA ASN A 155 -29.00 14.13 -10.60
C ASN A 155 -30.06 13.99 -11.67
N THR A 156 -29.67 14.15 -12.91
CA THR A 156 -30.53 14.06 -14.10
C THR A 156 -30.28 12.76 -14.89
N TYR A 157 -29.73 11.75 -14.27
CA TYR A 157 -29.57 10.43 -14.85
C TYR A 157 -30.91 9.69 -14.87
N GLU A 158 -31.31 9.24 -16.04
CA GLU A 158 -32.52 8.46 -16.27
C GLU A 158 -32.22 6.97 -16.32
N GLU A 159 -32.57 6.21 -15.30
CA GLU A 159 -32.31 4.76 -15.24
C GLU A 159 -32.95 3.98 -16.40
N THR A 160 -34.14 4.40 -16.86
CA THR A 160 -34.90 3.69 -17.92
C THR A 160 -34.26 3.79 -19.30
N SER A 161 -33.69 4.95 -19.62
CA SER A 161 -33.02 5.21 -20.91
C SER A 161 -31.52 5.00 -20.87
N GLY A 162 -30.93 5.03 -19.65
CA GLY A 162 -29.49 5.05 -19.43
C GLY A 162 -28.84 6.37 -19.85
N ARG A 163 -29.63 7.44 -19.99
CA ARG A 163 -29.16 8.77 -20.41
C ARG A 163 -28.87 9.68 -19.24
N LEU A 164 -27.84 10.50 -19.38
CA LEU A 164 -27.60 11.65 -18.53
C LEU A 164 -28.00 12.93 -19.31
N ILE A 165 -28.98 13.63 -18.79
CA ILE A 165 -29.45 14.90 -19.41
C ILE A 165 -28.68 16.05 -18.76
N VAL A 166 -28.03 16.90 -19.57
CA VAL A 166 -27.25 18.05 -19.08
C VAL A 166 -27.76 19.38 -19.65
N ASP A 167 -27.54 20.46 -18.91
CA ASP A 167 -27.79 21.81 -19.42
C ASP A 167 -26.79 22.13 -20.55
N PRO A 168 -27.20 22.88 -21.60
CA PRO A 168 -26.30 23.28 -22.67
C PRO A 168 -25.06 24.06 -22.24
N VAL A 169 -25.09 24.75 -21.10
CA VAL A 169 -23.87 25.39 -20.54
C VAL A 169 -22.80 24.35 -20.15
N ARG A 170 -23.19 23.19 -19.66
CA ARG A 170 -22.26 22.10 -19.36
C ARG A 170 -21.66 21.51 -20.64
N ALA A 171 -22.40 21.47 -21.72
CA ALA A 171 -21.87 21.06 -23.03
C ALA A 171 -20.77 22.03 -23.51
N ARG A 172 -21.00 23.36 -23.38
CA ARG A 172 -19.94 24.34 -23.67
C ARG A 172 -18.73 24.23 -22.76
N ALA A 173 -18.94 24.04 -21.48
CA ALA A 173 -17.85 23.80 -20.52
C ALA A 173 -17.03 22.54 -20.83
N PHE A 174 -17.68 21.48 -21.34
CA PHE A 174 -17.00 20.28 -21.81
C PHE A 174 -16.04 20.57 -22.98
N GLU A 175 -16.48 21.37 -23.98
CA GLU A 175 -15.64 21.72 -25.13
C GLU A 175 -14.46 22.62 -24.70
N ASP A 176 -14.63 23.50 -23.73
CA ASP A 176 -13.55 24.32 -23.16
C ASP A 176 -12.54 23.44 -22.43
N ASN A 177 -13.00 22.50 -21.59
CA ASN A 177 -12.16 21.54 -20.96
C ASN A 177 -11.44 20.62 -21.95
N LEU A 178 -12.12 20.19 -23.03
CA LEU A 178 -11.49 19.39 -24.09
C LEU A 178 -10.32 20.13 -24.72
N LYS A 179 -10.48 21.43 -25.01
CA LYS A 179 -9.40 22.27 -25.54
C LYS A 179 -8.22 22.30 -24.53
N HIS A 180 -8.49 22.62 -23.27
CA HIS A 180 -7.45 22.67 -22.22
C HIS A 180 -6.67 21.36 -22.11
N TYR A 181 -7.33 20.21 -21.99
CA TYR A 181 -6.65 18.92 -21.85
C TYR A 181 -5.96 18.49 -23.15
N THR A 182 -6.46 18.92 -24.31
CA THR A 182 -5.75 18.73 -25.58
C THR A 182 -4.39 19.43 -25.53
N ASP A 183 -4.36 20.70 -25.11
CA ASP A 183 -3.08 21.43 -24.96
C ASP A 183 -2.14 20.76 -23.96
N VAL A 184 -2.66 20.37 -22.77
CA VAL A 184 -1.87 19.71 -21.71
C VAL A 184 -1.22 18.40 -22.19
N PHE A 185 -1.94 17.54 -22.90
CA PHE A 185 -1.42 16.22 -23.27
C PHE A 185 -0.69 16.21 -24.63
N THR A 186 -0.97 17.16 -25.53
CA THR A 186 -0.29 17.27 -26.83
C THR A 186 1.02 18.05 -26.70
N ASP A 187 0.98 19.21 -26.04
CA ASP A 187 2.15 20.08 -25.91
C ASP A 187 3.01 19.72 -24.69
N GLY A 188 2.44 18.96 -23.74
CA GLY A 188 3.05 18.63 -22.47
C GLY A 188 2.91 19.74 -21.43
N SER A 189 3.22 19.42 -20.18
CA SER A 189 3.21 20.39 -19.08
C SER A 189 4.38 20.14 -18.13
N LYS A 190 5.24 21.14 -17.98
CA LYS A 190 6.35 21.08 -17.01
C LYS A 190 5.85 21.06 -15.59
N ASP A 191 4.81 21.82 -15.27
CA ASP A 191 4.25 21.90 -13.92
C ASP A 191 3.65 20.59 -13.45
N TYR A 192 3.19 19.78 -14.39
CA TYR A 192 2.57 18.47 -14.16
C TYR A 192 3.50 17.30 -14.45
N ALA A 193 4.74 17.57 -14.88
CA ALA A 193 5.69 16.56 -15.35
C ALA A 193 5.11 15.64 -16.46
N ILE A 194 4.32 16.21 -17.35
CA ILE A 194 3.73 15.52 -18.50
C ILE A 194 4.59 15.82 -19.73
N GLN A 195 5.09 14.75 -20.37
CA GLN A 195 5.90 14.88 -21.58
C GLN A 195 5.05 15.32 -22.78
N LYS A 196 5.70 16.00 -23.72
CA LYS A 196 5.07 16.36 -25.00
C LYS A 196 4.61 15.10 -25.75
N GLY A 197 3.38 15.12 -26.28
CA GLY A 197 2.81 14.00 -27.01
C GLY A 197 2.39 12.82 -26.11
N ALA A 198 2.15 13.06 -24.83
CA ALA A 198 1.60 12.03 -23.91
C ALA A 198 0.29 11.44 -24.44
N GLN A 199 -0.53 12.25 -25.11
CA GLN A 199 -1.61 11.84 -26.01
C GLN A 199 -1.83 12.96 -27.06
N ALA A 200 -1.86 12.59 -28.34
CA ALA A 200 -2.06 13.55 -29.43
C ALA A 200 -3.19 13.14 -30.39
N ASP A 201 -3.80 11.97 -30.19
CA ASP A 201 -4.94 11.50 -30.98
C ASP A 201 -6.22 12.22 -30.52
N PRO A 202 -6.86 13.04 -31.38
CA PRO A 202 -8.04 13.80 -30.97
C PRO A 202 -9.23 12.96 -30.53
N VAL A 203 -9.39 11.75 -31.09
CA VAL A 203 -10.45 10.82 -30.69
C VAL A 203 -10.21 10.32 -29.26
N LYS A 204 -8.98 9.90 -28.96
CA LYS A 204 -8.59 9.44 -27.63
C LYS A 204 -8.62 10.55 -26.59
N LEU A 205 -8.24 11.77 -26.96
CA LEU A 205 -8.36 12.94 -26.08
C LEU A 205 -9.82 13.23 -25.71
N ARG A 206 -10.74 13.18 -26.69
CA ARG A 206 -12.17 13.35 -26.41
C ARG A 206 -12.71 12.22 -25.52
N GLN A 207 -12.31 10.97 -25.73
CA GLN A 207 -12.64 9.84 -24.87
C GLN A 207 -12.13 10.07 -23.45
N LEU A 208 -10.86 10.45 -23.29
CA LEU A 208 -10.22 10.74 -22.01
C LEU A 208 -10.98 11.82 -21.23
N VAL A 209 -11.32 12.93 -21.89
CA VAL A 209 -12.07 14.04 -21.28
C VAL A 209 -13.50 13.63 -20.92
N SER A 210 -14.11 12.72 -21.68
CA SER A 210 -15.41 12.14 -21.34
C SER A 210 -15.36 11.30 -20.06
N PHE A 211 -14.26 10.61 -19.81
CA PHE A 211 -14.03 9.91 -18.56
C PHE A 211 -13.84 10.90 -17.40
N TYR A 212 -13.08 11.97 -17.57
CA TYR A 212 -12.92 13.03 -16.57
C TYR A 212 -14.26 13.73 -16.24
N PHE A 213 -15.06 14.05 -17.26
CA PHE A 213 -16.42 14.55 -17.07
C PHE A 213 -17.26 13.64 -16.18
N TRP A 214 -17.25 12.32 -16.45
CA TRP A 214 -18.01 11.35 -15.66
C TRP A 214 -17.54 11.28 -14.21
N THR A 215 -16.23 11.27 -13.96
CA THR A 215 -15.70 11.26 -12.59
C THR A 215 -16.06 12.53 -11.83
N ALA A 216 -16.05 13.69 -12.49
CA ALA A 216 -16.47 14.98 -11.92
C ALA A 216 -17.98 15.02 -11.67
N TRP A 217 -18.80 14.54 -12.62
CA TRP A 217 -20.24 14.40 -12.43
C TRP A 217 -20.58 13.53 -11.21
N ALA A 218 -19.95 12.36 -11.09
CA ALA A 218 -20.17 11.45 -9.98
C ALA A 218 -19.75 12.06 -8.62
N SER A 219 -18.82 13.01 -8.64
CA SER A 219 -18.36 13.68 -7.40
C SER A 219 -19.24 14.89 -7.00
N ALA A 220 -20.06 15.43 -7.90
CA ALA A 220 -20.95 16.54 -7.62
C ALA A 220 -22.44 16.12 -7.53
N ALA A 221 -22.92 15.28 -8.46
CA ALA A 221 -24.33 14.88 -8.52
C ALA A 221 -24.74 14.04 -7.29
N ASN A 222 -25.86 14.39 -6.70
CA ASN A 222 -26.39 13.65 -5.55
C ASN A 222 -26.82 12.25 -5.95
N ARG A 223 -26.64 11.29 -5.05
CA ARG A 223 -27.25 9.96 -5.18
C ARG A 223 -28.76 10.06 -5.21
N PRO A 224 -29.49 9.14 -5.86
CA PRO A 224 -30.95 9.13 -5.83
C PRO A 224 -31.48 9.18 -4.39
N ASN A 225 -32.46 10.06 -4.15
CA ASN A 225 -33.09 10.29 -2.85
C ASN A 225 -32.11 10.66 -1.72
N ASN A 226 -30.99 11.27 -2.02
CA ASN A 226 -29.97 11.66 -1.06
C ASN A 226 -29.45 13.08 -1.38
N THR A 227 -28.77 13.68 -0.40
CA THR A 227 -28.07 14.98 -0.54
C THR A 227 -26.55 14.83 -0.61
N ILE A 228 -26.06 13.63 -0.79
CA ILE A 228 -24.65 13.27 -0.82
C ILE A 228 -24.30 12.74 -2.20
N SER A 229 -23.18 13.17 -2.78
CA SER A 229 -22.69 12.68 -4.07
C SER A 229 -22.25 11.21 -4.03
N TYR A 230 -21.97 10.62 -5.18
CA TYR A 230 -21.50 9.23 -5.24
C TYR A 230 -20.14 9.04 -4.56
N THR A 231 -19.32 10.09 -4.45
CA THR A 231 -18.01 10.08 -3.78
C THR A 231 -18.05 10.68 -2.38
N SER A 232 -19.21 10.73 -1.71
CA SER A 232 -19.38 11.36 -0.40
C SER A 232 -18.92 12.83 -0.39
N ASN A 233 -19.25 13.57 -1.44
CA ASN A 233 -18.91 14.98 -1.71
C ASN A 233 -17.38 15.24 -1.87
N PHE A 234 -16.55 14.24 -2.09
CA PHE A 234 -15.13 14.40 -2.43
C PHE A 234 -14.99 14.62 -3.95
N PRO A 235 -14.10 15.50 -4.42
CA PRO A 235 -13.20 16.39 -3.68
C PRO A 235 -13.89 17.64 -3.11
N SER A 236 -13.23 18.31 -2.16
CA SER A 236 -13.68 19.60 -1.63
C SER A 236 -13.67 20.66 -2.72
N GLU A 237 -14.86 21.13 -3.09
CA GLU A 237 -15.08 22.22 -4.06
C GLU A 237 -16.24 23.09 -3.59
N PRO A 238 -15.96 24.21 -2.92
CA PRO A 238 -16.98 25.08 -2.37
C PRO A 238 -17.97 25.64 -3.39
N MET A 239 -17.54 25.87 -4.64
CA MET A 239 -18.41 26.41 -5.70
C MET A 239 -19.58 25.49 -6.00
N VAL A 240 -19.40 24.18 -5.98
CA VAL A 240 -20.46 23.20 -6.24
C VAL A 240 -21.11 22.67 -4.96
N GLY A 241 -20.73 23.20 -3.79
CA GLY A 241 -21.27 22.78 -2.51
C GLY A 241 -20.73 21.43 -2.00
N ASN A 242 -19.55 21.02 -2.43
CA ASN A 242 -18.87 19.84 -1.90
C ASN A 242 -18.18 20.17 -0.59
N TYR A 243 -18.79 19.75 0.51
CA TYR A 243 -18.30 19.83 1.87
C TYR A 243 -18.33 18.43 2.52
N PRO A 244 -17.55 18.20 3.59
CA PRO A 244 -17.57 16.93 4.29
C PRO A 244 -18.98 16.56 4.74
N THR A 245 -19.36 15.31 4.58
CA THR A 245 -20.68 14.82 4.98
C THR A 245 -20.79 14.69 6.49
N SER A 246 -22.02 14.76 7.03
CA SER A 246 -22.27 14.46 8.44
C SER A 246 -21.75 13.08 8.84
N SER A 247 -21.84 12.11 7.95
CA SER A 247 -21.27 10.77 8.16
C SER A 247 -19.76 10.80 8.36
N SER A 248 -19.02 11.60 7.56
CA SER A 248 -17.57 11.77 7.72
C SER A 248 -17.20 12.31 9.10
N ILE A 249 -17.98 13.25 9.61
CA ILE A 249 -17.77 13.85 10.95
C ILE A 249 -18.07 12.83 12.05
N VAL A 250 -19.24 12.19 12.00
CA VAL A 250 -19.70 11.24 13.02
C VAL A 250 -18.77 10.06 13.13
N TRP A 251 -18.41 9.43 11.99
CA TRP A 251 -17.55 8.24 11.98
C TRP A 251 -16.11 8.57 12.34
N THR A 252 -15.64 9.79 12.09
CA THR A 252 -14.37 10.28 12.65
C THR A 252 -14.42 10.27 14.16
N GLY A 253 -15.47 10.87 14.77
CA GLY A 253 -15.62 10.88 16.23
C GLY A 253 -15.69 9.48 16.82
N VAL A 254 -16.49 8.59 16.23
CA VAL A 254 -16.63 7.19 16.67
C VAL A 254 -15.29 6.46 16.59
N SER A 255 -14.54 6.58 15.50
CA SER A 255 -13.24 5.90 15.32
C SER A 255 -12.20 6.35 16.36
N VAL A 256 -12.13 7.66 16.65
CA VAL A 256 -11.23 8.22 17.67
C VAL A 256 -11.59 7.73 19.08
N ILE A 257 -12.89 7.74 19.44
CA ILE A 257 -13.35 7.26 20.74
C ILE A 257 -13.03 5.78 20.93
N LEU A 258 -13.29 4.97 19.91
CA LEU A 258 -13.01 3.53 19.96
C LEU A 258 -11.51 3.25 20.03
N LEU A 259 -10.67 4.01 19.33
CA LEU A 259 -9.21 3.90 19.41
C LEU A 259 -8.74 4.17 20.84
N ILE A 260 -9.14 5.30 21.44
CA ILE A 260 -8.73 5.67 22.80
C ILE A 260 -9.22 4.62 23.81
N ALA A 261 -10.46 4.16 23.69
CA ALA A 261 -11.01 3.13 24.56
C ALA A 261 -10.24 1.79 24.41
N SER A 262 -9.87 1.41 23.19
CA SER A 262 -9.15 0.16 22.91
C SER A 262 -7.71 0.21 23.40
N ILE A 263 -7.01 1.35 23.22
CA ILE A 263 -5.67 1.56 23.80
C ILE A 263 -5.76 1.51 25.34
N GLY A 264 -6.74 2.18 25.93
CA GLY A 264 -6.96 2.14 27.38
C GLY A 264 -7.22 0.71 27.90
N ALA A 265 -8.08 -0.05 27.21
CA ALA A 265 -8.36 -1.44 27.53
C ALA A 265 -7.10 -2.33 27.39
N MET A 266 -6.30 -2.11 26.36
CA MET A 266 -5.03 -2.83 26.14
C MET A 266 -4.02 -2.54 27.27
N VAL A 267 -3.82 -1.28 27.63
CA VAL A 267 -2.93 -0.87 28.72
C VAL A 267 -3.38 -1.46 30.06
N TRP A 268 -4.71 -1.39 30.35
CA TRP A 268 -5.27 -1.98 31.55
C TRP A 268 -5.08 -3.50 31.61
N PHE A 269 -5.33 -4.19 30.51
CA PHE A 269 -5.12 -5.64 30.39
C PHE A 269 -3.64 -6.01 30.62
N TYR A 270 -2.73 -5.28 29.98
CA TYR A 270 -1.30 -5.52 30.06
C TYR A 270 -0.76 -5.28 31.49
N ALA A 271 -1.17 -4.17 32.14
CA ALA A 271 -0.77 -3.84 33.50
C ALA A 271 -1.23 -4.89 34.52
N GLY A 272 -2.43 -5.49 34.28
CA GLY A 272 -2.98 -6.53 35.18
C GLY A 272 -2.39 -7.94 34.95
N TRP A 273 -1.74 -8.18 33.82
CA TRP A 273 -1.36 -9.53 33.39
C TRP A 273 0.16 -9.78 33.33
N ARG A 274 0.95 -8.76 33.60
CA ARG A 274 2.40 -8.87 33.58
C ARG A 274 2.88 -9.79 34.72
N LYS A 275 3.09 -11.07 34.39
CA LYS A 275 3.97 -11.97 35.17
C LYS A 275 5.36 -11.89 34.54
N GLU A 276 6.39 -11.79 35.37
CA GLU A 276 7.77 -11.91 34.93
C GLU A 276 7.89 -13.21 34.13
N THR A 277 8.33 -13.09 32.88
CA THR A 277 8.59 -14.25 32.04
C THR A 277 9.82 -14.97 32.56
N ASP A 278 9.70 -16.27 32.79
CA ASP A 278 10.81 -17.14 33.12
C ASP A 278 11.99 -16.95 32.17
N GLU A 279 13.21 -16.98 32.71
CA GLU A 279 14.44 -16.89 31.94
C GLU A 279 14.41 -17.89 30.77
N SER A 280 14.61 -17.40 29.56
CA SER A 280 14.72 -18.25 28.40
C SER A 280 15.92 -19.18 28.54
N ASP A 281 15.73 -20.45 28.24
CA ASP A 281 16.80 -21.49 28.24
C ASP A 281 17.69 -21.30 26.97
N THR A 282 18.26 -20.09 26.87
CA THR A 282 19.08 -19.69 25.72
C THR A 282 20.41 -20.47 25.78
N PRO A 283 20.79 -21.22 24.72
CA PRO A 283 21.98 -22.02 24.71
C PRO A 283 23.26 -21.19 24.85
N ASP A 284 24.33 -21.81 25.37
CA ASP A 284 25.62 -21.13 25.53
C ASP A 284 26.33 -20.86 24.20
N GLU A 285 26.03 -21.66 23.17
CA GLU A 285 26.58 -21.54 21.81
C GLU A 285 25.47 -21.26 20.75
N ASP A 286 25.85 -20.61 19.67
CA ASP A 286 24.94 -20.36 18.57
C ASP A 286 24.47 -21.67 17.92
N PRO A 287 23.18 -22.03 18.00
CA PRO A 287 22.65 -23.28 17.47
C PRO A 287 22.73 -23.42 15.94
N LEU A 288 23.10 -22.38 15.23
CA LEU A 288 23.30 -22.40 13.76
C LEU A 288 24.75 -22.68 13.37
N VAL A 289 25.70 -22.61 14.31
CA VAL A 289 27.10 -23.01 14.07
C VAL A 289 27.17 -24.51 13.80
N GLY A 290 27.81 -24.91 12.71
CA GLY A 290 27.91 -26.30 12.29
C GLY A 290 26.71 -26.85 11.50
N ALA A 291 25.61 -26.08 11.34
CA ALA A 291 24.49 -26.49 10.51
C ALA A 291 24.86 -26.55 9.04
N THR A 292 24.55 -27.68 8.36
CA THR A 292 24.81 -27.83 6.92
C THR A 292 23.70 -27.23 6.09
N LEU A 293 24.08 -26.34 5.18
CA LEU A 293 23.12 -25.76 4.23
C LEU A 293 22.76 -26.76 3.13
N THR A 294 21.46 -26.93 2.89
CA THR A 294 20.95 -27.72 1.77
C THR A 294 21.23 -27.03 0.42
N PRO A 295 21.21 -27.76 -0.72
CA PRO A 295 21.34 -27.16 -2.04
C PRO A 295 20.29 -26.12 -2.38
N SER A 296 19.04 -26.25 -1.87
CA SER A 296 17.99 -25.24 -2.07
C SER A 296 18.24 -23.99 -1.26
N GLN A 297 18.69 -24.10 0.00
CA GLN A 297 19.10 -22.94 0.80
C GLN A 297 20.23 -22.14 0.17
N LYS A 298 21.26 -22.82 -0.37
CA LYS A 298 22.34 -22.15 -1.13
C LYS A 298 21.82 -21.43 -2.37
N ALA A 299 20.79 -21.98 -3.01
CA ALA A 299 20.17 -21.37 -4.19
C ALA A 299 19.40 -20.08 -3.88
N THR A 300 19.01 -19.79 -2.62
CA THR A 300 18.34 -18.54 -2.25
C THR A 300 19.27 -17.32 -2.27
N VAL A 301 20.59 -17.50 -2.22
CA VAL A 301 21.57 -16.39 -2.27
C VAL A 301 21.34 -15.48 -3.48
N LYS A 302 21.02 -16.04 -4.65
CA LYS A 302 20.76 -15.26 -5.87
C LYS A 302 19.51 -14.38 -5.76
N TYR A 303 18.49 -14.77 -4.97
CA TYR A 303 17.35 -13.91 -4.67
C TYR A 303 17.79 -12.69 -3.85
N PHE A 304 18.62 -12.86 -2.83
CA PHE A 304 19.15 -11.74 -2.04
C PHE A 304 20.06 -10.83 -2.85
N LEU A 305 20.75 -11.35 -3.89
CA LEU A 305 21.46 -10.50 -4.85
C LEU A 305 20.48 -9.65 -5.66
N VAL A 306 19.41 -10.25 -6.19
CA VAL A 306 18.35 -9.52 -6.92
C VAL A 306 17.67 -8.49 -6.01
N VAL A 307 17.35 -8.82 -4.75
CA VAL A 307 16.86 -7.86 -3.75
C VAL A 307 17.79 -6.64 -3.67
N SER A 308 19.09 -6.85 -3.55
CA SER A 308 20.08 -5.77 -3.47
C SER A 308 20.09 -4.87 -4.71
N LEU A 309 20.01 -5.48 -5.90
CA LEU A 309 20.01 -4.74 -7.17
C LEU A 309 18.71 -3.97 -7.41
N LEU A 310 17.56 -4.60 -7.17
CA LEU A 310 16.26 -3.97 -7.32
C LEU A 310 16.04 -2.84 -6.30
N PHE A 311 16.55 -2.98 -5.08
CA PHE A 311 16.53 -1.93 -4.06
C PHE A 311 17.28 -0.67 -4.54
N LEU A 312 18.50 -0.82 -5.11
CA LEU A 312 19.21 0.33 -5.67
C LEU A 312 18.47 0.93 -6.86
N LEU A 313 17.96 0.09 -7.77
CA LEU A 313 17.21 0.58 -8.93
C LEU A 313 15.95 1.34 -8.51
N GLN A 314 15.23 0.86 -7.49
CA GLN A 314 14.08 1.55 -6.91
C GLN A 314 14.44 2.94 -6.38
N ILE A 315 15.57 3.08 -5.68
CA ILE A 315 16.05 4.36 -5.18
C ILE A 315 16.35 5.32 -6.35
N VAL A 316 17.04 4.83 -7.39
CA VAL A 316 17.33 5.64 -8.59
C VAL A 316 16.03 6.13 -9.23
N MET A 317 15.03 5.26 -9.41
CA MET A 317 13.73 5.65 -9.95
C MET A 317 13.02 6.66 -9.04
N GLY A 318 13.12 6.51 -7.73
CA GLY A 318 12.55 7.45 -6.75
C GLY A 318 13.17 8.84 -6.84
N VAL A 319 14.50 8.91 -6.92
CA VAL A 319 15.23 10.18 -7.08
C VAL A 319 14.83 10.90 -8.37
N ILE A 320 14.76 10.18 -9.49
CA ILE A 320 14.33 10.75 -10.78
C ILE A 320 12.87 11.23 -10.68
N THR A 321 11.99 10.43 -10.12
CA THR A 321 10.56 10.78 -9.93
C THR A 321 10.39 12.04 -9.09
N ALA A 322 11.13 12.16 -7.98
CA ALA A 322 11.10 13.34 -7.12
C ALA A 322 11.63 14.58 -7.84
N HIS A 323 12.69 14.43 -8.64
CA HIS A 323 13.30 15.51 -9.39
C HIS A 323 12.37 16.06 -10.49
N TYR A 324 11.62 15.20 -11.16
CA TYR A 324 10.58 15.63 -12.11
C TYR A 324 9.50 16.51 -11.46
N GLY A 325 9.20 16.30 -10.19
CA GLY A 325 8.32 17.16 -9.43
C GLY A 325 8.84 18.61 -9.30
N VAL A 326 10.13 18.86 -9.51
CA VAL A 326 10.78 20.19 -9.40
C VAL A 326 11.08 20.78 -10.78
N GLU A 327 11.71 20.03 -11.68
CA GLU A 327 12.14 20.50 -13.01
C GLU A 327 11.18 20.14 -14.16
N GLY A 328 10.14 19.38 -13.92
CA GLY A 328 9.24 18.89 -14.97
C GLY A 328 9.85 17.70 -15.73
N GLY A 329 10.16 17.85 -17.00
CA GLY A 329 10.68 16.77 -17.87
C GLY A 329 12.21 16.56 -17.84
N GLY A 330 12.96 17.41 -17.12
CA GLY A 330 14.41 17.39 -17.10
C GLY A 330 15.02 16.69 -15.87
N LEU A 331 16.25 16.23 -15.99
CA LEU A 331 17.11 15.83 -14.88
C LEU A 331 18.41 16.63 -14.97
N TYR A 332 18.52 17.71 -14.23
CA TYR A 332 19.64 18.67 -14.30
C TYR A 332 19.94 19.12 -15.74
N GLY A 333 18.90 19.50 -16.48
CA GLY A 333 18.98 19.95 -17.87
C GLY A 333 19.06 18.85 -18.94
N ILE A 334 19.10 17.57 -18.55
CA ILE A 334 19.01 16.43 -19.49
C ILE A 334 17.54 16.14 -19.74
N PRO A 335 17.04 16.16 -21.00
CA PRO A 335 15.62 15.91 -21.33
C PRO A 335 15.30 14.42 -21.25
N LEU A 336 15.31 13.87 -20.02
CA LEU A 336 15.16 12.45 -19.75
C LEU A 336 13.74 11.94 -20.00
N ASP A 337 12.73 12.80 -19.89
CA ASP A 337 11.30 12.51 -20.08
C ASP A 337 10.98 11.98 -21.49
N GLN A 338 11.79 12.31 -22.50
CA GLN A 338 11.61 11.81 -23.86
C GLN A 338 11.80 10.29 -23.98
N VAL A 339 12.59 9.69 -23.08
CA VAL A 339 12.90 8.26 -23.04
C VAL A 339 12.32 7.58 -21.81
N LEU A 340 12.31 8.29 -20.70
CA LEU A 340 11.89 7.78 -19.40
C LEU A 340 10.99 8.81 -18.71
N PRO A 341 9.72 8.96 -19.14
CA PRO A 341 8.82 9.96 -18.59
C PRO A 341 8.46 9.70 -17.12
N TYR A 342 8.00 10.74 -16.42
CA TYR A 342 7.58 10.70 -15.01
C TYR A 342 6.68 9.50 -14.68
N VAL A 343 5.69 9.23 -15.51
CA VAL A 343 4.76 8.10 -15.36
C VAL A 343 5.51 6.78 -15.22
N VAL A 344 6.52 6.55 -16.06
CA VAL A 344 7.32 5.31 -16.05
C VAL A 344 8.21 5.25 -14.82
N THR A 345 8.91 6.34 -14.49
CA THR A 345 9.80 6.35 -13.31
C THR A 345 9.03 6.12 -12.03
N ARG A 346 7.86 6.75 -11.89
CA ARG A 346 6.99 6.56 -10.73
C ARG A 346 6.41 5.15 -10.67
N THR A 347 5.92 4.61 -11.78
CA THR A 347 5.45 3.22 -11.85
C THR A 347 6.55 2.25 -11.45
N TRP A 348 7.75 2.41 -12.00
CA TRP A 348 8.88 1.54 -11.67
C TRP A 348 9.34 1.73 -10.22
N HIS A 349 9.33 2.94 -9.67
CA HIS A 349 9.64 3.17 -8.27
C HIS A 349 8.72 2.36 -7.34
N THR A 350 7.41 2.41 -7.55
CA THR A 350 6.44 1.69 -6.73
C THR A 350 6.51 0.18 -6.95
N GLN A 351 6.58 -0.28 -8.20
CA GLN A 351 6.62 -1.71 -8.54
C GLN A 351 7.92 -2.38 -8.08
N LEU A 352 9.07 -1.72 -8.25
CA LEU A 352 10.35 -2.24 -7.77
C LEU A 352 10.37 -2.38 -6.26
N GLY A 353 9.73 -1.44 -5.52
CA GLY A 353 9.55 -1.55 -4.08
C GLY A 353 8.84 -2.84 -3.70
N ILE A 354 7.70 -3.13 -4.31
CA ILE A 354 6.95 -4.37 -4.09
C ILE A 354 7.81 -5.60 -4.47
N PHE A 355 8.47 -5.58 -5.63
CA PHE A 355 9.25 -6.71 -6.12
C PHE A 355 10.41 -7.09 -5.20
N TRP A 356 11.24 -6.13 -4.76
CA TRP A 356 12.37 -6.51 -3.93
C TRP A 356 11.96 -6.88 -2.51
N ILE A 357 10.95 -6.21 -1.93
CA ILE A 357 10.41 -6.54 -0.61
C ILE A 357 9.83 -7.95 -0.63
N ALA A 358 8.91 -8.24 -1.55
CA ALA A 358 8.32 -9.56 -1.69
C ALA A 358 9.39 -10.64 -1.97
N THR A 359 10.38 -10.34 -2.83
CA THR A 359 11.50 -11.27 -3.13
C THR A 359 12.31 -11.61 -1.88
N ALA A 360 12.60 -10.63 -1.01
CA ALA A 360 13.31 -10.87 0.24
C ALA A 360 12.54 -11.83 1.15
N TRP A 361 11.23 -11.65 1.24
CA TRP A 361 10.37 -12.44 2.11
C TRP A 361 10.13 -13.85 1.55
N LEU A 362 9.91 -13.97 0.24
CA LEU A 362 9.80 -15.27 -0.41
C LEU A 362 11.11 -16.07 -0.27
N ALA A 363 12.25 -15.41 -0.43
CA ALA A 363 13.57 -16.05 -0.26
C ALA A 363 13.80 -16.51 1.18
N ALA A 364 13.42 -15.71 2.18
CA ALA A 364 13.48 -16.10 3.59
C ALA A 364 12.60 -17.33 3.87
N GLY A 365 11.36 -17.35 3.33
CA GLY A 365 10.48 -18.51 3.41
C GLY A 365 11.09 -19.77 2.79
N LEU A 366 11.65 -19.67 1.58
CA LEU A 366 12.34 -20.81 0.93
C LEU A 366 13.60 -21.26 1.70
N TYR A 367 14.31 -20.33 2.33
CA TYR A 367 15.46 -20.64 3.17
C TYR A 367 15.07 -21.42 4.43
N ILE A 368 13.92 -21.07 5.02
CA ILE A 368 13.41 -21.73 6.24
C ILE A 368 12.83 -23.12 5.96
N ALA A 369 12.24 -23.33 4.78
CA ALA A 369 11.49 -24.55 4.46
C ALA A 369 12.23 -25.87 4.77
N PRO A 370 13.53 -26.08 4.44
CA PRO A 370 14.24 -27.30 4.82
C PRO A 370 14.45 -27.46 6.33
N TYR A 371 14.54 -26.37 7.09
CA TYR A 371 14.64 -26.45 8.56
C TYR A 371 13.37 -26.97 9.22
N ILE A 372 12.20 -26.76 8.60
CA ILE A 372 10.92 -27.18 9.14
C ILE A 372 10.78 -28.70 9.13
N CYS A 373 11.14 -29.36 8.02
CA CYS A 373 11.02 -30.82 7.87
C CYS A 373 12.30 -31.58 8.16
N GLY A 374 13.41 -30.89 8.47
CA GLY A 374 14.71 -31.51 8.78
C GLY A 374 15.46 -32.08 7.57
N TYR A 375 14.92 -32.02 6.36
CA TYR A 375 15.56 -32.53 5.13
C TYR A 375 15.19 -31.68 3.91
N GLU A 376 15.89 -31.88 2.79
CA GLU A 376 15.54 -31.26 1.51
C GLU A 376 14.65 -32.20 0.68
N PRO A 377 13.40 -31.79 0.34
CA PRO A 377 12.54 -32.57 -0.56
C PRO A 377 13.16 -32.73 -1.95
N LYS A 378 12.89 -33.85 -2.64
CA LYS A 378 13.41 -34.10 -4.00
C LYS A 378 13.04 -32.93 -4.93
N PHE A 379 14.00 -32.52 -5.76
CA PHE A 379 13.85 -31.40 -6.72
C PHE A 379 13.56 -30.02 -6.10
N GLN A 380 13.74 -29.83 -4.77
CA GLN A 380 13.52 -28.53 -4.12
C GLN A 380 14.40 -27.43 -4.76
N ARG A 381 15.69 -27.70 -4.94
CA ARG A 381 16.63 -26.78 -5.62
C ARG A 381 16.17 -26.42 -7.03
N LEU A 382 15.64 -27.40 -7.81
CA LEU A 382 15.14 -27.16 -9.16
C LEU A 382 13.93 -26.20 -9.11
N GLY A 383 12.96 -26.46 -8.22
CA GLY A 383 11.81 -25.58 -8.03
C GLY A 383 12.23 -24.15 -7.64
N VAL A 384 13.16 -23.98 -6.71
CA VAL A 384 13.73 -22.68 -6.34
C VAL A 384 14.38 -21.99 -7.55
N ASN A 385 15.07 -22.73 -8.44
CA ASN A 385 15.68 -22.16 -9.64
C ASN A 385 14.64 -21.75 -10.69
N ILE A 386 13.58 -22.53 -10.87
CA ILE A 386 12.47 -22.21 -11.80
C ILE A 386 11.75 -20.94 -11.29
N LEU A 387 11.42 -20.88 -10.02
CA LEU A 387 10.79 -19.71 -9.43
C LEU A 387 11.64 -18.44 -9.58
N PHE A 388 12.97 -18.58 -9.44
CA PHE A 388 13.89 -17.47 -9.70
C PHE A 388 13.85 -16.98 -11.15
N GLY A 389 13.84 -17.90 -12.12
CA GLY A 389 13.69 -17.55 -13.54
C GLY A 389 12.35 -16.87 -13.83
N ALA A 390 11.25 -17.37 -13.25
CA ALA A 390 9.92 -16.77 -13.36
C ALA A 390 9.89 -15.35 -12.77
N LEU A 391 10.51 -15.16 -11.59
CA LEU A 391 10.63 -13.83 -10.97
C LEU A 391 11.31 -12.82 -11.89
N LEU A 392 12.48 -13.19 -12.46
CA LEU A 392 13.19 -12.31 -13.38
C LEU A 392 12.38 -12.00 -14.64
N LEU A 393 11.69 -13.00 -15.18
CA LEU A 393 10.81 -12.83 -16.34
C LEU A 393 9.69 -11.84 -16.04
N VAL A 394 9.01 -11.98 -14.89
CA VAL A 394 7.93 -11.07 -14.49
C VAL A 394 8.45 -9.65 -14.28
N VAL A 395 9.55 -9.47 -13.54
CA VAL A 395 10.13 -8.15 -13.28
C VAL A 395 10.51 -7.45 -14.57
N LEU A 396 11.35 -8.08 -15.40
CA LEU A 396 11.85 -7.46 -16.62
C LEU A 396 10.74 -7.29 -17.67
N GLY A 397 9.87 -8.28 -17.83
CA GLY A 397 8.79 -8.26 -18.80
C GLY A 397 7.73 -7.21 -18.46
N SER A 398 7.34 -7.10 -17.19
CA SER A 398 6.34 -6.10 -16.75
C SER A 398 6.88 -4.68 -16.88
N MET A 399 8.11 -4.42 -16.46
CA MET A 399 8.75 -3.10 -16.60
C MET A 399 8.86 -2.68 -18.07
N ALA A 400 9.32 -3.58 -18.94
CA ALA A 400 9.38 -3.32 -20.38
C ALA A 400 7.97 -3.06 -20.96
N GLY A 401 6.97 -3.86 -20.57
CA GLY A 401 5.59 -3.69 -21.01
C GLY A 401 4.97 -2.35 -20.59
N GLN A 402 5.19 -1.93 -19.34
CA GLN A 402 4.73 -0.64 -18.82
C GLN A 402 5.34 0.52 -19.62
N TRP A 403 6.64 0.49 -19.85
CA TRP A 403 7.32 1.48 -20.68
C TRP A 403 6.77 1.51 -22.11
N MET A 404 6.62 0.34 -22.74
CA MET A 404 6.09 0.22 -24.09
C MET A 404 4.66 0.77 -24.20
N SER A 405 3.81 0.59 -23.17
CA SER A 405 2.46 1.12 -23.11
C SER A 405 2.46 2.67 -23.11
N VAL A 406 3.17 3.25 -22.15
CA VAL A 406 3.25 4.72 -21.97
C VAL A 406 3.89 5.40 -23.18
N MET A 407 4.87 4.76 -23.83
CA MET A 407 5.53 5.24 -25.03
C MET A 407 4.79 4.89 -26.34
N HIS A 408 3.54 4.45 -26.25
CA HIS A 408 2.68 4.10 -27.40
C HIS A 408 3.28 3.03 -28.36
N LYS A 409 4.14 2.14 -27.85
CA LYS A 409 4.80 1.09 -28.66
C LYS A 409 3.94 -0.17 -28.83
N LEU A 410 2.87 -0.33 -28.05
CA LEU A 410 1.97 -1.49 -28.13
C LEU A 410 0.84 -1.31 -29.15
N GLY A 411 0.85 -0.23 -29.92
CA GLY A 411 -0.15 0.06 -30.95
C GLY A 411 -1.51 0.50 -30.37
N ASN A 412 -2.56 0.45 -31.19
CA ASN A 412 -3.90 0.94 -30.87
C ASN A 412 -4.86 -0.14 -30.36
N GLY A 413 -4.41 -1.40 -30.29
CA GLY A 413 -5.22 -2.52 -29.82
C GLY A 413 -5.10 -2.76 -28.31
N ASP A 414 -5.61 -3.93 -27.86
CA ASP A 414 -5.72 -4.30 -26.45
C ASP A 414 -4.41 -4.79 -25.82
N LEU A 415 -3.28 -4.74 -26.55
CA LEU A 415 -1.98 -5.23 -26.10
C LEU A 415 -1.48 -4.50 -24.84
N TRP A 416 -1.87 -3.23 -24.65
CA TRP A 416 -1.58 -2.48 -23.43
C TRP A 416 -2.17 -3.16 -22.18
N PHE A 417 -3.37 -3.72 -22.26
CA PHE A 417 -4.01 -4.41 -21.15
C PHE A 417 -3.32 -5.73 -20.81
N TRP A 418 -2.89 -6.48 -21.84
CA TRP A 418 -2.27 -7.79 -21.64
C TRP A 418 -0.80 -7.70 -21.24
N PHE A 419 -0.03 -6.84 -21.86
CA PHE A 419 1.42 -6.78 -21.68
C PHE A 419 1.92 -5.46 -21.11
N GLY A 420 1.12 -4.39 -21.19
CA GLY A 420 1.52 -3.03 -20.86
C GLY A 420 1.16 -2.59 -19.46
N HIS A 421 0.48 -1.42 -19.36
CA HIS A 421 0.18 -0.73 -18.12
C HIS A 421 -1.31 -0.77 -17.83
N GLN A 422 -1.73 -1.30 -16.68
CA GLN A 422 -3.14 -1.36 -16.30
C GLN A 422 -3.68 -0.06 -15.68
N GLY A 423 -2.83 0.89 -15.36
CA GLY A 423 -3.23 2.21 -14.89
C GLY A 423 -3.69 2.29 -13.44
N TYR A 424 -3.62 1.23 -12.68
CA TYR A 424 -4.02 1.20 -11.27
C TYR A 424 -2.79 1.08 -10.37
N GLU A 425 -2.53 2.11 -9.58
CA GLU A 425 -1.36 2.20 -8.71
C GLU A 425 -1.17 0.94 -7.84
N TYR A 426 0.06 0.46 -7.75
CA TYR A 426 0.53 -0.79 -7.12
C TYR A 426 0.15 -2.09 -7.84
N VAL A 427 -0.85 -2.10 -8.72
CA VAL A 427 -1.25 -3.28 -9.51
C VAL A 427 -1.19 -2.99 -11.02
N ASP A 428 -0.22 -2.18 -11.40
CA ASP A 428 -0.03 -1.61 -12.74
C ASP A 428 0.39 -2.62 -13.82
N LEU A 429 0.75 -3.85 -13.44
CA LEU A 429 1.27 -4.85 -14.38
C LEU A 429 0.21 -5.26 -15.41
N GLY A 430 0.63 -5.46 -16.65
CA GLY A 430 -0.21 -6.09 -17.68
C GLY A 430 -0.72 -7.48 -17.25
N ARG A 431 -1.88 -7.86 -17.72
CA ARG A 431 -2.61 -9.07 -17.27
C ARG A 431 -1.77 -10.36 -17.36
N VAL A 432 -0.94 -10.51 -18.38
CA VAL A 432 -0.04 -11.67 -18.52
C VAL A 432 0.96 -11.74 -17.35
N TRP A 433 1.50 -10.61 -16.95
CA TRP A 433 2.48 -10.53 -15.86
C TRP A 433 1.83 -10.74 -14.49
N GLN A 434 0.60 -10.26 -14.28
CA GLN A 434 -0.19 -10.56 -13.08
C GLN A 434 -0.49 -12.06 -12.97
N ALA A 435 -0.90 -12.69 -14.06
CA ALA A 435 -1.15 -14.14 -14.09
C ALA A 435 0.13 -14.94 -13.85
N ALA A 436 1.25 -14.55 -14.47
CA ALA A 436 2.55 -15.18 -14.27
C ALA A 436 3.04 -15.03 -12.82
N LEU A 437 2.84 -13.86 -12.19
CA LEU A 437 3.15 -13.63 -10.78
C LEU A 437 2.31 -14.53 -9.88
N PHE A 438 1.00 -14.64 -10.13
CA PHE A 438 0.10 -15.53 -9.39
C PHE A 438 0.55 -17.00 -9.49
N ILE A 439 0.89 -17.48 -10.69
CA ILE A 439 1.43 -18.84 -10.90
C ILE A 439 2.74 -19.01 -10.13
N GLY A 440 3.61 -17.99 -10.12
CA GLY A 440 4.85 -17.99 -9.35
C GLY A 440 4.58 -18.11 -7.83
N LEU A 441 3.58 -17.40 -7.31
CA LEU A 441 3.17 -17.50 -5.89
C LEU A 441 2.59 -18.89 -5.56
N LEU A 442 1.84 -19.51 -6.47
CA LEU A 442 1.37 -20.90 -6.30
C LEU A 442 2.54 -21.91 -6.30
N LEU A 443 3.55 -21.71 -7.15
CA LEU A 443 4.78 -22.51 -7.11
C LEU A 443 5.53 -22.33 -5.80
N TRP A 444 5.63 -21.10 -5.30
CA TRP A 444 6.22 -20.81 -4.00
C TRP A 444 5.47 -21.52 -2.85
N LEU A 445 4.13 -21.42 -2.84
CA LEU A 445 3.28 -22.16 -1.89
C LEU A 445 3.53 -23.66 -1.96
N PHE A 446 3.62 -24.24 -3.17
CA PHE A 446 3.92 -25.66 -3.36
C PHE A 446 5.29 -26.03 -2.77
N LEU A 447 6.34 -25.23 -3.00
CA LEU A 447 7.69 -25.50 -2.50
C LEU A 447 7.77 -25.46 -0.97
N ILE A 448 7.07 -24.53 -0.33
CA ILE A 448 6.97 -24.42 1.12
C ILE A 448 6.06 -25.51 1.68
N GLY A 449 4.90 -25.70 1.06
CA GLY A 449 3.89 -26.65 1.51
C GLY A 449 4.40 -28.08 1.57
N ARG A 450 5.25 -28.49 0.64
CA ARG A 450 5.89 -29.82 0.67
C ARG A 450 6.67 -30.07 1.96
N SER A 451 7.42 -29.08 2.40
CA SER A 451 8.19 -29.16 3.66
C SER A 451 7.28 -29.07 4.88
N ALA A 452 6.35 -28.13 4.91
CA ALA A 452 5.42 -27.95 6.03
C ALA A 452 4.49 -29.16 6.23
N ILE A 453 3.92 -29.72 5.16
CA ILE A 453 3.04 -30.90 5.24
C ILE A 453 3.81 -32.13 5.70
N ALA A 454 5.09 -32.29 5.28
CA ALA A 454 5.92 -33.38 5.76
C ALA A 454 6.17 -33.27 7.28
N ALA A 455 6.51 -32.09 7.76
CA ALA A 455 6.70 -31.84 9.20
C ALA A 455 5.42 -32.03 10.03
N LEU A 456 4.25 -31.67 9.49
CA LEU A 456 2.95 -31.85 10.16
C LEU A 456 2.54 -33.33 10.34
N LYS A 457 3.12 -34.26 9.55
CA LYS A 457 2.91 -35.70 9.73
C LYS A 457 3.71 -36.26 10.90
N GLU A 458 4.77 -35.60 11.29
CA GLU A 458 5.57 -35.93 12.48
C GLU A 458 4.93 -35.24 13.70
N LYS A 459 4.86 -35.95 14.84
CA LYS A 459 4.30 -35.37 16.08
C LYS A 459 5.36 -34.47 16.71
N THR A 460 5.48 -33.21 16.23
CA THR A 460 6.40 -32.21 16.78
C THR A 460 5.67 -31.21 17.67
N ASN A 461 6.37 -30.66 18.66
CA ASN A 461 5.85 -29.64 19.59
C ASN A 461 5.51 -28.31 18.88
N ASN A 462 5.95 -28.12 17.62
CA ASN A 462 5.82 -26.88 16.86
C ASN A 462 4.64 -26.85 15.87
N ARG A 463 3.67 -27.79 16.02
CA ARG A 463 2.58 -27.97 15.06
C ARG A 463 1.81 -26.67 14.76
N SER A 464 1.51 -25.86 15.78
CA SER A 464 0.77 -24.60 15.62
C SER A 464 1.56 -23.58 14.80
N LEU A 465 2.86 -23.45 15.04
CA LEU A 465 3.72 -22.54 14.31
C LEU A 465 3.86 -22.95 12.83
N ILE A 466 3.97 -24.27 12.56
CA ILE A 466 4.02 -24.81 11.18
C ILE A 466 2.68 -24.59 10.46
N LEU A 467 1.56 -24.78 11.14
CA LEU A 467 0.23 -24.50 10.58
C LEU A 467 0.04 -23.02 10.25
N LEU A 468 0.48 -22.11 11.13
CA LEU A 468 0.48 -20.68 10.89
C LEU A 468 1.35 -20.32 9.68
N TYR A 469 2.55 -20.87 9.61
CA TYR A 469 3.47 -20.64 8.50
C TYR A 469 2.86 -21.10 7.16
N LEU A 470 2.26 -22.30 7.12
CA LEU A 470 1.57 -22.79 5.93
C LEU A 470 0.33 -21.97 5.60
N GLY A 471 -0.47 -21.60 6.60
CA GLY A 471 -1.69 -20.81 6.43
C GLY A 471 -1.40 -19.40 5.90
N THR A 472 -0.40 -18.71 6.44
CA THR A 472 -0.01 -17.38 5.98
C THR A 472 0.64 -17.43 4.59
N THR A 473 1.45 -18.47 4.30
CA THR A 473 1.98 -18.72 2.95
C THR A 473 0.86 -18.94 1.94
N ALA A 474 -0.16 -19.72 2.31
CA ALA A 474 -1.36 -19.92 1.46
C ALA A 474 -2.14 -18.61 1.29
N GLY A 475 -2.28 -17.82 2.35
CA GLY A 475 -2.88 -16.50 2.28
C GLY A 475 -2.16 -15.61 1.25
N ILE A 476 -0.84 -15.47 1.34
CA ILE A 476 -0.04 -14.68 0.38
C ILE A 476 -0.24 -15.20 -1.06
N ALA A 477 -0.22 -16.51 -1.29
CA ALA A 477 -0.37 -17.06 -2.61
C ALA A 477 -1.77 -16.83 -3.20
N LEU A 478 -2.81 -16.95 -2.40
CA LEU A 478 -4.21 -16.92 -2.87
C LEU A 478 -4.79 -15.51 -2.93
N PHE A 479 -4.46 -14.63 -1.98
CA PHE A 479 -5.02 -13.26 -1.93
C PHE A 479 -4.41 -12.28 -2.93
N TYR A 480 -3.49 -12.73 -3.77
CA TYR A 480 -3.13 -12.01 -5.00
C TYR A 480 -4.17 -12.19 -6.11
N ALA A 481 -4.96 -13.28 -6.09
CA ALA A 481 -5.97 -13.59 -7.12
C ALA A 481 -7.01 -12.48 -7.36
N PRO A 482 -7.50 -11.72 -6.35
CA PRO A 482 -8.38 -10.58 -6.58
C PRO A 482 -7.87 -9.58 -7.61
N GLY A 483 -6.55 -9.43 -7.78
CA GLY A 483 -5.94 -8.64 -8.84
C GLY A 483 -6.28 -9.10 -10.26
N LEU A 484 -6.85 -10.29 -10.41
CA LEU A 484 -7.28 -10.86 -11.69
C LEU A 484 -8.81 -10.74 -11.94
N PHE A 485 -9.58 -10.17 -11.00
CA PHE A 485 -11.05 -10.17 -11.03
C PHE A 485 -11.66 -9.02 -11.81
N TRP A 486 -10.88 -8.18 -12.47
CA TRP A 486 -11.40 -7.14 -13.35
C TRP A 486 -10.88 -7.30 -14.78
N GLY A 487 -11.64 -6.77 -15.73
CA GLY A 487 -11.30 -6.67 -17.15
C GLY A 487 -11.14 -5.23 -17.62
N MET A 488 -10.88 -5.04 -18.90
CA MET A 488 -10.68 -3.74 -19.53
C MET A 488 -11.84 -2.76 -19.32
N ARG A 489 -13.08 -3.25 -19.27
CA ARG A 489 -14.30 -2.45 -19.14
C ARG A 489 -14.93 -2.55 -17.76
N SER A 490 -14.17 -2.98 -16.76
CA SER A 490 -14.68 -3.03 -15.39
C SER A 490 -14.86 -1.63 -14.84
N HIS A 491 -15.95 -1.45 -14.12
CA HIS A 491 -16.30 -0.18 -13.48
C HIS A 491 -15.23 0.24 -12.47
N LEU A 492 -14.80 1.51 -12.50
CA LEU A 492 -13.72 2.02 -11.65
C LEU A 492 -13.92 1.69 -10.16
N THR A 493 -15.11 1.94 -9.60
CA THR A 493 -15.40 1.64 -8.18
C THR A 493 -15.25 0.16 -7.84
N VAL A 494 -15.61 -0.75 -8.76
CA VAL A 494 -15.45 -2.20 -8.58
C VAL A 494 -13.99 -2.62 -8.67
N VAL A 495 -13.23 -2.00 -9.58
CA VAL A 495 -11.78 -2.21 -9.66
C VAL A 495 -11.10 -1.74 -8.38
N GLU A 496 -11.46 -0.56 -7.86
CA GLU A 496 -10.95 -0.05 -6.60
C GLU A 496 -11.18 -1.04 -5.45
N TYR A 497 -12.38 -1.63 -5.35
CA TYR A 497 -12.66 -2.65 -4.34
C TYR A 497 -11.68 -3.84 -4.43
N TRP A 498 -11.46 -4.42 -5.61
CA TRP A 498 -10.54 -5.56 -5.80
C TRP A 498 -9.07 -5.14 -5.71
N ARG A 499 -8.72 -3.93 -6.15
CA ARG A 499 -7.37 -3.39 -6.03
C ARG A 499 -6.93 -3.36 -4.57
N TRP A 500 -7.78 -2.90 -3.66
CA TRP A 500 -7.44 -2.80 -2.24
C TRP A 500 -7.40 -4.15 -1.53
N TRP A 501 -8.00 -5.19 -2.09
CA TRP A 501 -7.73 -6.56 -1.63
C TRP A 501 -6.26 -6.96 -1.89
N VAL A 502 -5.64 -6.45 -2.93
CA VAL A 502 -4.22 -6.71 -3.23
C VAL A 502 -3.32 -5.69 -2.50
N VAL A 503 -3.64 -4.41 -2.53
CA VAL A 503 -2.75 -3.37 -2.00
C VAL A 503 -2.73 -3.34 -0.48
N HIS A 504 -3.88 -3.43 0.18
CA HIS A 504 -3.97 -3.42 1.64
C HIS A 504 -4.02 -4.84 2.22
N LEU A 505 -5.04 -5.62 1.90
CA LEU A 505 -5.24 -6.91 2.55
C LEU A 505 -4.11 -7.92 2.29
N TRP A 506 -3.61 -8.00 1.06
CA TRP A 506 -2.50 -8.88 0.72
C TRP A 506 -1.17 -8.38 1.31
N VAL A 507 -0.86 -7.07 1.18
CA VAL A 507 0.39 -6.47 1.67
C VAL A 507 0.34 -6.29 3.20
N GLU A 508 -0.61 -5.54 3.71
CA GLU A 508 -0.66 -5.18 5.13
C GLU A 508 -1.25 -6.28 6.00
N GLY A 509 -2.20 -7.07 5.48
CA GLY A 509 -2.79 -8.18 6.21
C GLY A 509 -1.91 -9.43 6.22
N PHE A 510 -1.83 -10.12 5.09
CA PHE A 510 -1.21 -11.45 5.06
C PHE A 510 0.30 -11.46 5.10
N PHE A 511 0.98 -10.50 4.47
CA PHE A 511 2.44 -10.41 4.56
C PHE A 511 2.89 -10.06 5.97
N GLU A 512 2.17 -9.24 6.72
CA GLU A 512 2.54 -8.87 8.08
C GLU A 512 2.39 -10.05 9.05
N VAL A 513 1.29 -10.81 8.94
CA VAL A 513 1.13 -12.04 9.73
C VAL A 513 2.20 -13.07 9.36
N PHE A 514 2.52 -13.22 8.07
CA PHE A 514 3.62 -14.08 7.61
C PHE A 514 4.96 -13.65 8.20
N ALA A 515 5.26 -12.36 8.18
CA ALA A 515 6.49 -11.80 8.76
C ALA A 515 6.60 -12.10 10.25
N THR A 516 5.52 -11.89 10.99
CA THR A 516 5.44 -12.22 12.41
C THR A 516 5.73 -13.71 12.66
N VAL A 517 5.15 -14.60 11.87
CA VAL A 517 5.38 -16.06 11.96
C VAL A 517 6.82 -16.43 11.62
N VAL A 518 7.40 -15.82 10.58
CA VAL A 518 8.80 -16.05 10.17
C VAL A 518 9.76 -15.60 11.28
N ILE A 519 9.56 -14.41 11.85
CA ILE A 519 10.38 -13.91 12.95
C ILE A 519 10.25 -14.83 14.17
N ALA A 520 9.04 -15.23 14.54
CA ALA A 520 8.77 -16.15 15.63
C ALA A 520 9.47 -17.50 15.42
N PHE A 521 9.43 -18.03 14.19
CA PHE A 521 10.13 -19.26 13.82
C PHE A 521 11.65 -19.12 13.92
N LEU A 522 12.22 -18.01 13.45
CA LEU A 522 13.65 -17.76 13.49
C LEU A 522 14.17 -17.64 14.94
N PHE A 523 13.42 -16.95 15.80
CA PHE A 523 13.78 -16.82 17.22
C PHE A 523 13.60 -18.14 17.98
N ALA A 524 12.59 -18.93 17.65
CA ALA A 524 12.45 -20.28 18.18
C ALA A 524 13.61 -21.19 17.72
N ARG A 525 14.08 -21.05 16.49
CA ARG A 525 15.24 -21.80 15.96
C ARG A 525 16.55 -21.42 16.65
N LEU A 526 16.72 -20.14 16.99
CA LEU A 526 17.85 -19.67 17.80
C LEU A 526 17.71 -20.06 19.30
N ARG A 527 16.60 -20.71 19.69
CA ARG A 527 16.25 -21.02 21.10
C ARG A 527 16.29 -19.78 22.02
N VAL A 528 16.04 -18.60 21.45
CA VAL A 528 15.87 -17.34 22.21
C VAL A 528 14.48 -17.31 22.85
N ILE A 529 13.49 -17.91 22.17
CA ILE A 529 12.11 -18.05 22.60
C ILE A 529 11.72 -19.53 22.48
N ARG A 530 10.90 -20.03 23.40
CA ARG A 530 10.30 -21.36 23.28
C ARG A 530 9.29 -21.37 22.12
N ALA A 531 9.22 -22.48 21.39
CA ALA A 531 8.40 -22.59 20.19
C ALA A 531 6.88 -22.51 20.48
N ASP A 532 6.42 -22.98 21.63
CA ASP A 532 5.05 -22.85 22.09
C ASP A 532 4.69 -21.38 22.41
N HIS A 533 5.59 -20.61 23.06
CA HIS A 533 5.41 -19.19 23.30
C HIS A 533 5.42 -18.38 21.97
N ALA A 534 6.32 -18.72 21.05
CA ALA A 534 6.37 -18.13 19.72
C ALA A 534 5.06 -18.36 18.96
N ALA A 535 4.50 -19.56 18.99
CA ALA A 535 3.23 -19.89 18.37
C ALA A 535 2.06 -19.16 19.04
N TYR A 536 2.04 -19.06 20.36
CA TYR A 536 1.04 -18.31 21.11
C TYR A 536 1.04 -16.82 20.75
N ALA A 537 2.21 -16.19 20.78
CA ALA A 537 2.38 -14.78 20.43
C ALA A 537 1.96 -14.50 18.97
N ALA A 538 2.38 -15.35 18.03
CA ALA A 538 2.04 -15.21 16.63
C ALA A 538 0.54 -15.39 16.35
N LEU A 539 -0.14 -16.35 17.03
CA LEU A 539 -1.59 -16.54 16.91
C LEU A 539 -2.37 -15.35 17.50
N LEU A 540 -1.99 -14.89 18.66
CA LEU A 540 -2.64 -13.75 19.31
C LEU A 540 -2.47 -12.47 18.49
N SER A 541 -1.23 -12.18 18.10
CA SER A 541 -0.91 -11.03 17.26
C SER A 541 -1.67 -11.09 15.93
N GLY A 542 -1.66 -12.25 15.24
CA GLY A 542 -2.38 -12.44 14.00
C GLY A 542 -3.90 -12.27 14.15
N ALA A 543 -4.51 -12.79 15.24
CA ALA A 543 -5.93 -12.63 15.49
C ALA A 543 -6.32 -11.17 15.75
N ILE A 544 -5.55 -10.45 16.55
CA ILE A 544 -5.79 -9.03 16.85
C ILE A 544 -5.60 -8.19 15.59
N TYR A 545 -4.50 -8.44 14.85
CA TYR A 545 -4.18 -7.70 13.65
C TYR A 545 -5.23 -7.88 12.54
N LEU A 546 -5.60 -9.13 12.24
CA LEU A 546 -6.61 -9.42 11.22
C LEU A 546 -8.02 -8.98 11.63
N SER A 547 -8.29 -8.79 12.93
CA SER A 547 -9.59 -8.26 13.39
C SER A 547 -9.83 -6.81 12.95
N GLY A 548 -8.78 -6.01 12.82
CA GLY A 548 -8.81 -4.67 12.24
C GLY A 548 -8.59 -4.70 10.73
N GLY A 549 -7.48 -5.30 10.28
CA GLY A 549 -6.93 -5.18 8.95
C GLY A 549 -7.80 -5.71 7.81
N ILE A 550 -8.59 -6.77 8.02
CA ILE A 550 -9.45 -7.30 6.93
C ILE A 550 -10.55 -6.29 6.59
N ILE A 551 -11.29 -5.81 7.58
CA ILE A 551 -12.37 -4.85 7.37
C ILE A 551 -11.79 -3.44 7.17
N GLY A 552 -10.67 -3.14 7.80
CA GLY A 552 -9.92 -1.89 7.66
C GLY A 552 -9.58 -1.55 6.21
N THR A 553 -9.40 -2.55 5.33
CA THR A 553 -9.25 -2.37 3.88
C THR A 553 -10.24 -1.35 3.29
N LEU A 554 -11.43 -1.21 3.86
CA LEU A 554 -12.46 -0.28 3.41
C LEU A 554 -12.09 1.20 3.62
N HIS A 555 -11.07 1.52 4.42
CA HIS A 555 -10.67 2.93 4.63
C HIS A 555 -10.10 3.57 3.36
N HIS A 556 -9.59 2.80 2.44
CA HIS A 556 -9.16 3.28 1.14
C HIS A 556 -10.30 3.59 0.17
N LEU A 557 -11.54 3.27 0.53
CA LEU A 557 -12.68 3.32 -0.38
C LEU A 557 -13.69 4.43 -0.05
N TYR A 558 -13.44 5.30 0.94
CA TYR A 558 -14.44 6.28 1.40
C TYR A 558 -15.01 7.15 0.30
N PHE A 559 -14.18 7.51 -0.69
CA PHE A 559 -14.51 8.49 -1.72
C PHE A 559 -14.43 7.91 -3.15
N ALA A 560 -14.31 6.58 -3.28
CA ALA A 560 -14.16 5.89 -4.56
C ALA A 560 -15.49 5.43 -5.19
N GLY A 561 -16.56 6.22 -5.06
CA GLY A 561 -17.89 5.87 -5.57
C GLY A 561 -18.67 4.88 -4.70
N THR A 562 -18.23 4.64 -3.48
CA THR A 562 -18.77 3.62 -2.57
C THR A 562 -19.87 4.16 -1.65
N PRO A 563 -20.75 3.29 -1.10
CA PRO A 563 -21.77 3.71 -0.14
C PRO A 563 -21.17 4.04 1.23
N THR A 564 -21.93 4.80 2.04
CA THR A 564 -21.54 5.25 3.40
C THR A 564 -21.15 4.09 4.32
N VAL A 565 -21.67 2.87 4.10
CA VAL A 565 -21.31 1.69 4.90
C VAL A 565 -19.81 1.37 4.79
N ALA A 566 -19.17 1.58 3.62
CA ALA A 566 -17.74 1.40 3.46
C ALA A 566 -16.95 2.39 4.33
N LEU A 567 -17.37 3.66 4.38
CA LEU A 567 -16.79 4.67 5.24
C LEU A 567 -16.95 4.32 6.74
N ALA A 568 -18.14 3.86 7.14
CA ALA A 568 -18.43 3.52 8.53
C ALA A 568 -17.53 2.38 9.05
N PHE A 569 -17.52 1.25 8.35
CA PHE A 569 -16.68 0.12 8.74
C PHE A 569 -15.19 0.42 8.60
N GLY A 570 -14.78 1.02 7.47
CA GLY A 570 -13.39 1.36 7.23
C GLY A 570 -12.80 2.26 8.31
N SER A 571 -13.52 3.30 8.75
CA SER A 571 -13.03 4.25 9.74
C SER A 571 -12.79 3.61 11.12
N VAL A 572 -13.72 2.77 11.56
CA VAL A 572 -13.62 2.11 12.88
C VAL A 572 -12.52 1.07 12.90
N PHE A 573 -12.51 0.18 11.90
CA PHE A 573 -11.58 -0.94 11.90
C PHE A 573 -10.16 -0.51 11.59
N SER A 574 -9.95 0.47 10.72
CA SER A 574 -8.64 1.06 10.49
C SER A 574 -8.05 1.75 11.74
N ALA A 575 -8.88 2.46 12.51
CA ALA A 575 -8.42 3.04 13.78
C ALA A 575 -7.98 1.96 14.78
N LEU A 576 -8.63 0.80 14.79
CA LEU A 576 -8.29 -0.32 15.67
C LEU A 576 -7.00 -1.03 15.28
N GLU A 577 -6.52 -0.90 14.05
CA GLU A 577 -5.22 -1.45 13.60
C GLU A 577 -4.03 -0.87 14.38
N ILE A 578 -4.14 0.33 14.91
CA ILE A 578 -3.07 0.97 15.68
C ILE A 578 -2.83 0.26 17.03
N VAL A 579 -3.86 -0.33 17.61
CA VAL A 579 -3.79 -0.96 18.93
C VAL A 579 -2.70 -2.04 19.02
N PRO A 580 -2.63 -3.04 18.11
CA PRO A 580 -1.55 -4.01 18.12
C PRO A 580 -0.17 -3.40 17.82
N LEU A 581 -0.08 -2.32 17.05
CA LEU A 581 1.19 -1.67 16.72
C LEU A 581 1.87 -1.03 17.92
N VAL A 582 1.08 -0.46 18.84
CA VAL A 582 1.58 0.06 20.13
C VAL A 582 2.20 -1.07 20.96
N PHE A 583 1.58 -2.25 20.96
CA PHE A 583 2.08 -3.42 21.68
C PHE A 583 3.39 -3.95 21.09
N VAL A 584 3.47 -4.09 19.76
CA VAL A 584 4.70 -4.51 19.06
C VAL A 584 5.87 -3.56 19.34
N GLY A 585 5.62 -2.25 19.37
CA GLY A 585 6.64 -1.25 19.73
C GLY A 585 7.19 -1.44 21.13
N TYR A 586 6.33 -1.78 22.10
CA TYR A 586 6.74 -2.06 23.48
C TYR A 586 7.55 -3.35 23.59
N GLU A 587 7.11 -4.45 22.99
CA GLU A 587 7.84 -5.73 22.98
C GLU A 587 9.23 -5.60 22.35
N ALA A 588 9.38 -4.79 21.31
CA ALA A 588 10.67 -4.55 20.67
C ALA A 588 11.68 -3.94 21.65
N ILE A 589 11.26 -3.04 22.55
CA ILE A 589 12.12 -2.44 23.58
C ILE A 589 12.56 -3.51 24.60
N GLU A 590 11.69 -4.42 24.98
CA GLU A 590 12.03 -5.52 25.90
C GLU A 590 13.01 -6.51 25.25
N ASN A 591 12.79 -6.86 23.97
CA ASN A 591 13.68 -7.76 23.23
C ASN A 591 15.11 -7.23 23.11
N ILE A 592 15.32 -5.91 23.06
CA ILE A 592 16.67 -5.31 23.11
C ILE A 592 17.35 -5.63 24.45
N ARG A 593 16.62 -5.63 25.55
CA ARG A 593 17.17 -5.92 26.88
C ARG A 593 17.58 -7.39 26.99
N HIS A 594 16.79 -8.31 26.46
CA HIS A 594 17.07 -9.74 26.46
C HIS A 594 18.20 -10.15 25.50
N SER A 595 18.40 -9.43 24.39
CA SER A 595 19.48 -9.71 23.42
C SER A 595 20.90 -9.58 23.99
N LYS A 596 21.05 -9.05 25.19
CA LYS A 596 22.34 -8.92 25.90
C LYS A 596 22.69 -10.13 26.74
N ALA A 597 21.82 -11.13 26.84
CA ALA A 597 21.96 -12.25 27.79
C ALA A 597 23.10 -13.22 27.48
N ARG A 598 23.55 -13.36 26.22
CA ARG A 598 24.60 -14.30 25.81
C ARG A 598 25.59 -13.66 24.81
N PRO A 599 26.90 -13.97 24.93
CA PRO A 599 27.95 -13.37 24.08
C PRO A 599 27.78 -13.62 22.59
N TRP A 600 27.28 -14.79 22.16
CA TRP A 600 27.10 -15.12 20.76
C TRP A 600 25.96 -14.31 20.11
N LEU A 601 24.94 -13.89 20.87
CA LEU A 601 23.87 -12.99 20.38
C LEU A 601 24.40 -11.64 19.90
N ALA A 602 25.56 -11.21 20.37
CA ALA A 602 26.21 -10.00 19.87
C ALA A 602 26.51 -10.04 18.37
N GLN A 603 26.62 -11.24 17.77
CA GLN A 603 26.81 -11.42 16.33
C GLN A 603 25.54 -11.07 15.53
N TYR A 604 24.37 -11.18 16.16
CA TYR A 604 23.06 -10.83 15.57
C TYR A 604 22.63 -9.40 15.89
N LYS A 605 23.44 -8.62 16.62
CA LYS A 605 23.10 -7.27 17.10
C LYS A 605 22.46 -6.41 15.99
N TRP A 606 23.07 -6.32 14.82
CA TRP A 606 22.55 -5.44 13.74
C TRP A 606 21.30 -6.01 13.08
N VAL A 607 21.13 -7.32 12.99
CA VAL A 607 19.89 -7.96 12.56
C VAL A 607 18.76 -7.56 13.51
N VAL A 608 19.00 -7.67 14.82
CA VAL A 608 18.02 -7.27 15.85
C VAL A 608 17.71 -5.76 15.77
N TYR A 609 18.73 -4.92 15.54
CA TYR A 609 18.50 -3.47 15.38
C TYR A 609 17.62 -3.14 14.16
N PHE A 610 17.75 -3.85 13.05
CA PHE A 610 16.86 -3.70 11.91
C PHE A 610 15.42 -4.14 12.28
N PHE A 611 15.23 -5.23 13.04
CA PHE A 611 13.88 -5.60 13.54
C PHE A 611 13.30 -4.54 14.50
N VAL A 612 14.14 -3.92 15.31
CA VAL A 612 13.71 -2.81 16.18
C VAL A 612 13.30 -1.59 15.35
N ALA A 613 14.03 -1.30 14.27
CA ALA A 613 13.63 -0.23 13.36
C ALA A 613 12.29 -0.54 12.67
N VAL A 614 12.02 -1.82 12.33
CA VAL A 614 10.69 -2.24 11.86
C VAL A 614 9.61 -1.88 12.88
N ALA A 615 9.80 -2.20 14.15
CA ALA A 615 8.82 -1.88 15.20
C ALA A 615 8.65 -0.36 15.40
N PHE A 616 9.73 0.42 15.31
CA PHE A 616 9.67 1.88 15.34
C PHE A 616 8.83 2.43 14.18
N TRP A 617 9.13 2.00 12.95
CA TRP A 617 8.40 2.44 11.78
C TRP A 617 6.97 1.92 11.75
N ASN A 618 6.71 0.75 12.32
CA ASN A 618 5.36 0.22 12.46
C ASN A 618 4.51 1.14 13.36
N LEU A 619 5.07 1.60 14.49
CA LEU A 619 4.36 2.54 15.36
C LEU A 619 4.21 3.93 14.73
N ILE A 620 5.31 4.50 14.20
CA ILE A 620 5.31 5.89 13.70
C ILE A 620 4.79 5.95 12.25
N GLY A 621 5.35 5.13 11.35
CA GLY A 621 5.07 5.18 9.92
C GLY A 621 3.68 4.62 9.58
N ALA A 622 3.39 3.40 10.02
CA ALA A 622 2.09 2.79 9.80
C ALA A 622 1.04 3.30 10.79
N GLY A 623 1.33 3.32 12.09
CA GLY A 623 0.39 3.72 13.13
C GLY A 623 0.09 5.23 13.15
N VAL A 624 1.06 6.06 13.57
CA VAL A 624 0.83 7.50 13.78
C VAL A 624 0.52 8.22 12.47
N PHE A 625 1.32 8.03 11.42
CA PHE A 625 1.09 8.69 10.13
C PHE A 625 -0.13 8.12 9.40
N GLY A 626 -0.42 6.82 9.54
CA GLY A 626 -1.67 6.24 9.05
C GLY A 626 -2.89 6.86 9.72
N PHE A 627 -2.89 6.96 11.05
CA PHE A 627 -4.00 7.60 11.76
C PHE A 627 -4.13 9.09 11.48
N MET A 628 -3.06 9.78 11.18
CA MET A 628 -3.12 11.20 10.78
C MET A 628 -4.02 11.40 9.56
N ILE A 629 -4.01 10.47 8.61
CA ILE A 629 -4.77 10.60 7.35
C ILE A 629 -6.07 9.78 7.31
N ASN A 630 -6.21 8.73 8.11
CA ASN A 630 -7.33 7.77 7.98
C ASN A 630 -8.70 8.22 8.52
N PRO A 631 -8.84 9.06 9.59
CA PRO A 631 -10.16 9.53 9.99
C PRO A 631 -10.88 10.20 8.81
N PRO A 632 -12.16 9.88 8.54
CA PRO A 632 -12.84 10.33 7.32
C PRO A 632 -12.78 11.83 7.05
N ILE A 633 -12.84 12.67 8.10
CA ILE A 633 -12.71 14.13 7.93
C ILE A 633 -11.29 14.53 7.54
N ALA A 634 -10.26 13.87 8.08
CA ALA A 634 -8.88 14.12 7.72
C ALA A 634 -8.62 13.68 6.27
N LEU A 635 -9.02 12.46 5.92
CA LEU A 635 -8.83 11.91 4.58
C LEU A 635 -9.55 12.75 3.51
N TYR A 636 -10.72 13.30 3.83
CA TYR A 636 -11.47 14.18 2.92
C TYR A 636 -10.63 15.36 2.41
N TYR A 637 -9.72 15.89 3.23
CA TYR A 637 -8.84 16.99 2.83
C TYR A 637 -7.42 16.57 2.47
N MET A 638 -7.00 15.34 2.83
CA MET A 638 -5.62 14.87 2.73
C MET A 638 -5.39 13.78 1.68
N GLN A 639 -6.46 13.12 1.20
CA GLN A 639 -6.31 12.01 0.25
C GLN A 639 -5.59 12.46 -1.02
N GLY A 640 -4.57 11.70 -1.46
CA GLY A 640 -3.80 12.04 -2.65
C GLY A 640 -2.92 13.29 -2.55
N LEU A 641 -2.61 13.74 -1.33
CA LEU A 641 -1.62 14.80 -1.05
C LEU A 641 -0.34 14.21 -0.46
N ASN A 642 0.70 15.02 -0.26
CA ASN A 642 1.99 14.52 0.25
C ASN A 642 1.90 13.91 1.67
N THR A 643 0.86 14.17 2.44
CA THR A 643 0.56 13.45 3.69
C THR A 643 0.38 11.95 3.46
N THR A 644 -0.22 11.54 2.34
CA THR A 644 -0.29 10.12 1.94
C THR A 644 1.11 9.56 1.65
N ALA A 645 1.98 10.34 1.01
CA ALA A 645 3.37 9.92 0.74
C ALA A 645 4.18 9.73 2.05
N VAL A 646 3.95 10.56 3.08
CA VAL A 646 4.53 10.39 4.43
C VAL A 646 4.21 9.02 4.99
N HIS A 647 2.93 8.65 4.99
CA HIS A 647 2.48 7.33 5.46
C HIS A 647 3.04 6.20 4.58
N ALA A 648 2.97 6.33 3.26
CA ALA A 648 3.43 5.30 2.33
C ALA A 648 4.93 5.00 2.49
N HIS A 649 5.80 6.00 2.63
CA HIS A 649 7.23 5.78 2.88
C HIS A 649 7.47 5.19 4.26
N GLY A 650 6.78 5.68 5.30
CA GLY A 650 6.87 5.16 6.66
C GLY A 650 6.43 3.70 6.79
N ALA A 651 5.36 3.31 6.10
CA ALA A 651 4.83 1.95 6.11
C ALA A 651 5.55 1.03 5.12
N LEU A 652 5.53 1.34 3.80
CA LEU A 652 6.07 0.42 2.79
C LEU A 652 7.58 0.22 2.92
N TYR A 653 8.35 1.30 3.03
CA TYR A 653 9.78 1.15 3.22
C TYR A 653 10.14 0.97 4.70
N GLY A 654 9.64 1.83 5.58
CA GLY A 654 10.00 1.80 7.01
C GLY A 654 9.71 0.47 7.67
N VAL A 655 8.52 -0.12 7.43
CA VAL A 655 8.16 -1.43 7.97
C VAL A 655 8.64 -2.55 7.04
N TYR A 656 8.03 -2.67 5.86
CA TYR A 656 8.20 -3.86 5.02
C TYR A 656 9.57 -3.91 4.33
N GLY A 657 10.10 -2.76 3.91
CA GLY A 657 11.44 -2.66 3.34
C GLY A 657 12.51 -2.99 4.37
N THR A 658 12.47 -2.36 5.54
CA THR A 658 13.42 -2.60 6.63
C THR A 658 13.37 -4.05 7.09
N LEU A 659 12.18 -4.66 7.14
CA LEU A 659 12.00 -6.08 7.42
C LEU A 659 12.64 -6.97 6.36
N GLY A 660 12.47 -6.64 5.06
CA GLY A 660 13.13 -7.34 3.96
C GLY A 660 14.67 -7.32 4.09
N LEU A 661 15.23 -6.16 4.47
CA LEU A 661 16.65 -6.01 4.76
C LEU A 661 17.08 -6.82 5.98
N ALA A 662 16.28 -6.83 7.06
CA ALA A 662 16.53 -7.60 8.28
C ALA A 662 16.54 -9.11 8.01
N LEU A 663 15.54 -9.63 7.28
CA LEU A 663 15.44 -11.04 6.92
C LEU A 663 16.60 -11.47 5.99
N THR A 664 16.98 -10.61 5.05
CA THR A 664 18.18 -10.85 4.20
C THR A 664 19.43 -10.97 5.05
N LEU A 665 19.66 -10.03 5.98
CA LEU A 665 20.81 -10.07 6.89
C LEU A 665 20.78 -11.32 7.78
N PHE A 666 19.60 -11.69 8.31
CA PHE A 666 19.45 -12.90 9.11
C PHE A 666 19.86 -14.15 8.32
N CYS A 667 19.29 -14.33 7.12
CA CYS A 667 19.62 -15.48 6.27
C CYS A 667 21.11 -15.53 5.91
N LEU A 668 21.71 -14.39 5.56
CA LEU A 668 23.14 -14.30 5.27
C LEU A 668 24.00 -14.59 6.51
N ARG A 669 23.57 -14.20 7.71
CA ARG A 669 24.25 -14.55 8.97
C ARG A 669 24.14 -16.04 9.21
N ALA A 670 22.95 -16.62 9.12
CA ALA A 670 22.69 -18.02 9.33
C ALA A 670 23.43 -18.94 8.32
N MET A 671 23.68 -18.46 7.10
CA MET A 671 24.48 -19.15 6.11
C MET A 671 25.99 -19.15 6.42
N GLN A 672 26.47 -18.19 7.19
CA GLN A 672 27.89 -17.98 7.49
C GLN A 672 28.06 -17.53 8.98
N PRO A 673 27.66 -18.33 9.96
CA PRO A 673 27.60 -17.91 11.37
C PRO A 673 28.99 -17.56 11.93
N GLU A 674 30.04 -18.21 11.50
CA GLU A 674 31.42 -17.99 11.99
C GLU A 674 32.12 -16.78 11.36
N ARG A 675 31.54 -16.19 10.31
CA ARG A 675 32.17 -15.08 9.59
C ARG A 675 32.11 -13.78 10.38
N LYS A 676 33.25 -13.11 10.54
CA LYS A 676 33.29 -11.75 11.11
C LYS A 676 32.68 -10.74 10.15
N TRP A 677 31.71 -9.98 10.64
CA TRP A 677 31.05 -8.92 9.88
C TRP A 677 31.75 -7.57 10.09
N ASN A 678 31.73 -6.73 9.05
CA ASN A 678 32.11 -5.32 9.18
C ASN A 678 30.98 -4.54 9.86
N THR A 679 30.96 -4.58 11.19
CA THR A 679 29.91 -3.95 11.99
C THR A 679 29.90 -2.43 11.88
N LYS A 680 31.02 -1.77 11.57
CA LYS A 680 31.07 -0.32 11.37
C LYS A 680 30.32 0.11 10.11
N LEU A 681 30.52 -0.62 8.99
CA LEU A 681 29.82 -0.34 7.75
C LEU A 681 28.31 -0.56 7.91
N LEU A 682 27.93 -1.64 8.57
CA LEU A 682 26.52 -1.97 8.80
C LEU A 682 25.84 -0.97 9.76
N ALA A 683 26.58 -0.52 10.81
CA ALA A 683 26.13 0.55 11.69
C ALA A 683 25.89 1.86 10.94
N PHE A 684 26.85 2.24 10.09
CA PHE A 684 26.71 3.43 9.26
C PHE A 684 25.48 3.33 8.36
N SER A 685 25.32 2.21 7.65
CA SER A 685 24.16 1.95 6.80
C SER A 685 22.84 2.07 7.57
N PHE A 686 22.73 1.41 8.73
CA PHE A 686 21.54 1.45 9.57
C PHE A 686 21.13 2.89 9.94
N TRP A 687 22.09 3.67 10.47
CA TRP A 687 21.79 5.04 10.87
C TRP A 687 21.52 5.96 9.68
N ALA A 688 22.29 5.85 8.60
CA ALA A 688 22.11 6.69 7.41
C ALA A 688 20.75 6.44 6.75
N ILE A 689 20.30 5.19 6.64
CA ILE A 689 18.98 4.84 6.10
C ILE A 689 17.87 5.45 6.97
N ASN A 690 17.90 5.22 8.28
CA ASN A 690 16.82 5.70 9.15
C ASN A 690 16.81 7.23 9.30
N ILE A 691 17.98 7.86 9.43
CA ILE A 691 18.07 9.32 9.51
C ILE A 691 17.68 9.96 8.17
N GLY A 692 18.15 9.42 7.05
CA GLY A 692 17.78 9.92 5.72
C GLY A 692 16.28 9.91 5.50
N MET A 693 15.60 8.83 5.90
CA MET A 693 14.15 8.73 5.81
C MET A 693 13.42 9.72 6.75
N LEU A 694 13.91 9.91 7.98
CA LEU A 694 13.36 10.95 8.86
C LEU A 694 13.54 12.34 8.25
N MET A 695 14.70 12.63 7.66
CA MET A 695 14.94 13.91 6.97
C MET A 695 14.01 14.11 5.78
N GLU A 696 13.82 13.09 4.94
CA GLU A 696 12.87 13.15 3.82
C GLU A 696 11.46 13.48 4.30
N ILE A 697 10.99 12.80 5.34
CA ILE A 697 9.65 13.01 5.90
C ILE A 697 9.52 14.41 6.50
N PHE A 698 10.41 14.79 7.41
CA PHE A 698 10.24 16.02 8.22
C PHE A 698 10.70 17.29 7.52
N PHE A 699 11.61 17.21 6.55
CA PHE A 699 12.09 18.39 5.84
C PHE A 699 11.33 18.66 4.53
N SER A 700 10.62 17.68 3.99
CA SER A 700 9.94 17.81 2.72
C SER A 700 8.49 17.31 2.76
N LEU A 701 8.27 15.99 2.82
CA LEU A 701 6.95 15.41 2.59
C LEU A 701 5.88 15.90 3.57
N LEU A 702 6.16 15.90 4.87
CA LEU A 702 5.18 16.30 5.88
C LEU A 702 4.87 17.80 5.83
N PRO A 703 5.87 18.73 5.78
CA PRO A 703 5.58 20.16 5.63
C PRO A 703 4.76 20.47 4.36
N ILE A 704 5.12 19.88 3.22
CA ILE A 704 4.38 20.06 1.96
C ILE A 704 2.94 19.56 2.15
N GLY A 705 2.77 18.34 2.67
CA GLY A 705 1.46 17.74 2.86
C GLY A 705 0.54 18.54 3.79
N LEU A 706 1.08 19.10 4.89
CA LEU A 706 0.31 19.95 5.81
C LEU A 706 -0.10 21.28 5.16
N LEU A 707 0.79 21.91 4.37
CA LEU A 707 0.47 23.12 3.62
C LEU A 707 -0.58 22.85 2.53
N GLN A 708 -0.47 21.73 1.84
CA GLN A 708 -1.48 21.29 0.89
C GLN A 708 -2.84 21.04 1.56
N THR A 709 -2.83 20.44 2.75
CA THR A 709 -4.05 20.22 3.55
C THR A 709 -4.70 21.56 3.93
N TYR A 710 -3.91 22.51 4.41
CA TYR A 710 -4.40 23.86 4.69
C TYR A 710 -5.02 24.52 3.46
N GLN A 711 -4.38 24.40 2.30
CA GLN A 711 -4.88 24.93 1.04
C GLN A 711 -6.19 24.25 0.60
N SER A 712 -6.26 22.91 0.77
CA SER A 712 -7.46 22.11 0.50
C SER A 712 -8.66 22.53 1.36
N ILE A 713 -8.43 22.87 2.63
CA ILE A 713 -9.47 23.33 3.56
C ILE A 713 -9.91 24.75 3.23
N SER A 714 -8.96 25.65 2.97
CA SER A 714 -9.23 27.10 2.88
C SER A 714 -9.75 27.54 1.51
N VAL A 715 -9.35 26.88 0.44
CA VAL A 715 -9.69 27.27 -0.95
C VAL A 715 -10.48 26.17 -1.67
N GLY A 716 -10.05 24.93 -1.55
CA GLY A 716 -10.58 23.77 -2.25
C GLY A 716 -9.48 22.78 -2.62
N TYR A 717 -9.85 21.53 -2.80
CA TYR A 717 -8.88 20.43 -3.01
C TYR A 717 -8.06 20.62 -4.30
N TRP A 718 -8.66 21.12 -5.39
CA TRP A 718 -7.98 21.40 -6.65
C TRP A 718 -6.77 22.32 -6.45
N SER A 719 -6.93 23.36 -5.62
CA SER A 719 -5.91 24.38 -5.38
C SER A 719 -4.67 23.85 -4.66
N ALA A 720 -4.81 22.83 -3.84
CA ALA A 720 -3.69 22.18 -3.14
C ALA A 720 -2.65 21.55 -4.08
N ARG A 721 -3.01 21.33 -5.34
CA ARG A 721 -2.16 20.74 -6.38
C ARG A 721 -2.02 21.65 -7.62
N SER A 722 -2.59 22.84 -7.58
CA SER A 722 -2.49 23.79 -8.69
C SER A 722 -1.06 24.33 -8.86
N PRO A 723 -0.64 24.68 -10.07
CA PRO A 723 0.67 25.30 -10.31
C PRO A 723 0.88 26.59 -9.51
N GLU A 724 -0.16 27.42 -9.37
CA GLU A 724 -0.11 28.68 -8.64
C GLU A 724 0.33 28.49 -7.18
N PHE A 725 -0.11 27.40 -6.55
CA PHE A 725 0.28 27.06 -5.19
C PHE A 725 1.62 26.31 -5.15
N MET A 726 1.77 25.28 -5.99
CA MET A 726 2.92 24.37 -5.95
C MET A 726 4.20 25.02 -6.47
N GLN A 727 4.14 26.07 -7.28
CA GLN A 727 5.31 26.82 -7.79
C GLN A 727 5.69 28.01 -6.91
N THR A 728 5.02 28.25 -5.78
CA THR A 728 5.46 29.28 -4.82
C THR A 728 6.87 28.96 -4.30
N ALA A 729 7.63 30.01 -3.96
CA ALA A 729 9.00 29.88 -3.50
C ALA A 729 9.12 28.95 -2.27
N LEU A 730 8.15 29.01 -1.35
CA LEU A 730 8.12 28.13 -0.18
C LEU A 730 8.00 26.66 -0.60
N MET A 731 7.04 26.34 -1.47
CA MET A 731 6.79 24.95 -1.91
C MET A 731 7.98 24.40 -2.71
N GLN A 732 8.57 25.21 -3.57
CA GLN A 732 9.77 24.84 -4.32
C GLN A 732 10.97 24.56 -3.39
N ASN A 733 11.20 25.40 -2.38
CA ASN A 733 12.27 25.17 -1.41
C ASN A 733 12.04 23.86 -0.62
N LEU A 734 10.80 23.59 -0.18
CA LEU A 734 10.48 22.34 0.52
C LEU A 734 10.66 21.11 -0.36
N ARG A 735 10.35 21.19 -1.64
CA ARG A 735 10.61 20.11 -2.60
C ARG A 735 12.11 19.85 -2.78
N TRP A 736 12.93 20.89 -2.88
CA TRP A 736 14.38 20.75 -2.95
C TRP A 736 15.02 20.24 -1.65
N MET A 737 14.44 20.53 -0.49
CA MET A 737 14.91 19.99 0.80
C MET A 737 14.88 18.47 0.87
N ARG A 738 14.06 17.81 0.05
CA ARG A 738 14.03 16.35 -0.07
C ARG A 738 15.40 15.78 -0.44
N MET A 739 16.16 16.47 -1.29
CA MET A 739 17.49 16.05 -1.74
C MET A 739 18.44 15.69 -0.57
N LEU A 740 18.34 16.38 0.57
CA LEU A 740 19.19 16.11 1.73
C LEU A 740 18.88 14.71 2.31
N GLY A 741 17.61 14.41 2.55
CA GLY A 741 17.16 13.12 3.08
C GLY A 741 17.46 11.97 2.12
N ASP A 742 17.08 12.14 0.85
CA ASP A 742 17.29 11.14 -0.21
C ASP A 742 18.76 10.80 -0.41
N THR A 743 19.67 11.80 -0.32
CA THR A 743 21.13 11.60 -0.44
C THR A 743 21.67 10.78 0.73
N VAL A 744 21.31 11.13 1.96
CA VAL A 744 21.76 10.40 3.16
C VAL A 744 21.23 8.98 3.13
N PHE A 745 19.96 8.80 2.75
CA PHE A 745 19.33 7.49 2.57
C PHE A 745 20.06 6.65 1.51
N ALA A 746 20.30 7.20 0.33
CA ALA A 746 20.95 6.50 -0.79
C ALA A 746 22.37 6.05 -0.43
N ILE A 747 23.16 6.88 0.26
CA ILE A 747 24.51 6.51 0.72
C ILE A 747 24.42 5.35 1.73
N GLY A 748 23.45 5.39 2.65
CA GLY A 748 23.18 4.31 3.59
C GLY A 748 22.78 3.00 2.91
N ALA A 749 21.94 3.08 1.89
CA ALA A 749 21.50 1.94 1.08
C ALA A 749 22.67 1.34 0.27
N LEU A 750 23.49 2.18 -0.35
CA LEU A 750 24.72 1.74 -1.04
C LEU A 750 25.66 0.99 -0.09
N ALA A 751 25.83 1.49 1.13
CA ALA A 751 26.64 0.82 2.15
C ALA A 751 26.06 -0.55 2.54
N TRP A 752 24.73 -0.67 2.68
CA TRP A 752 24.05 -1.92 2.95
C TRP A 752 24.22 -2.92 1.80
N VAL A 753 23.98 -2.48 0.58
CA VAL A 753 24.10 -3.32 -0.63
C VAL A 753 25.55 -3.80 -0.82
N TRP A 754 26.52 -2.90 -0.66
CA TRP A 754 27.94 -3.28 -0.70
C TRP A 754 28.28 -4.34 0.34
N PHE A 755 27.79 -4.15 1.58
CA PHE A 755 27.97 -5.11 2.66
C PHE A 755 27.37 -6.49 2.29
N ALA A 756 26.12 -6.51 1.83
CA ALA A 756 25.40 -7.73 1.49
C ALA A 756 26.04 -8.47 0.30
N ILE A 757 26.37 -7.76 -0.79
CA ILE A 757 27.03 -8.34 -1.97
C ILE A 757 28.38 -8.93 -1.56
N LYS A 758 29.19 -8.24 -0.77
CA LYS A 758 30.48 -8.74 -0.31
C LYS A 758 30.34 -10.04 0.51
N LEU A 759 29.25 -10.18 1.27
CA LEU A 759 28.96 -11.44 1.95
C LEU A 759 28.61 -12.56 0.97
N MET A 760 27.83 -12.28 -0.06
CA MET A 760 27.35 -13.28 -1.02
C MET A 760 28.44 -13.80 -1.96
N ILE A 761 29.38 -12.95 -2.40
CA ILE A 761 30.43 -13.33 -3.38
C ILE A 761 31.69 -13.90 -2.75
N THR A 762 31.94 -13.69 -1.45
CA THR A 762 33.13 -14.23 -0.77
C THR A 762 32.79 -15.57 -0.12
N PRO A 763 33.41 -16.69 -0.53
CA PRO A 763 33.13 -18.00 0.06
C PRO A 763 33.42 -18.02 1.58
N GLY A 764 32.48 -18.57 2.36
CA GLY A 764 32.76 -18.91 3.76
C GLY A 764 33.73 -20.10 3.89
N LYS A 765 34.43 -20.20 5.02
CA LYS A 765 35.25 -21.40 5.31
C LYS A 765 34.36 -22.63 5.34
N ARG A 766 34.79 -23.72 4.68
CA ARG A 766 34.07 -25.00 4.70
C ARG A 766 34.49 -25.79 5.96
N HIS A 767 33.54 -26.09 6.81
CA HIS A 767 33.71 -27.11 7.87
C HIS A 767 32.96 -28.40 7.49
N PRO A 768 33.47 -29.60 7.87
CA PRO A 768 32.75 -30.85 7.64
C PRO A 768 31.52 -30.94 8.55
N ALA A 769 30.48 -31.55 8.02
CA ALA A 769 29.13 -31.53 8.53
C ALA A 769 28.87 -32.49 9.70
N PRO A 770 28.04 -32.07 10.65
CA PRO A 770 27.12 -32.98 11.34
C PRO A 770 25.69 -32.93 10.77
N ILE A 771 24.94 -33.95 11.00
CA ILE A 771 23.58 -34.21 10.52
C ILE A 771 22.62 -33.19 11.13
N ILE A 772 21.68 -32.70 10.29
CA ILE A 772 20.61 -31.77 10.73
C ILE A 772 19.67 -32.57 11.66
N ASP A 773 19.63 -32.23 12.94
CA ASP A 773 18.58 -32.73 13.83
C ASP A 773 17.27 -31.96 13.52
N PRO A 774 16.12 -32.65 13.38
CA PRO A 774 14.83 -31.98 13.29
C PRO A 774 14.59 -31.09 14.52
N VAL A 775 13.89 -30.01 14.36
CA VAL A 775 13.52 -29.10 15.45
C VAL A 775 12.72 -29.89 16.48
N ALA A 776 13.32 -30.18 17.63
CA ALA A 776 12.66 -30.80 18.77
C ALA A 776 11.60 -29.87 19.39
#